data_f56741cf45a8b40d501326a7928136c0
#
_entry.id   f56741cf45a8b40d501326a7928136c0
#
_cell.length_a   1.000
_cell.length_b   1.000
_cell.length_c   1.000
_cell.angle_alpha   90.00
_cell.angle_beta   90.00
_cell.angle_gamma   90.00
#
_symmetry.space_group_name_H-M   'P 1'
#
loop_
_entity.id
_entity.type
_entity.pdbx_description
1 polymer ?
#
loop_
_entity_poly.entity_id
_entity_poly.type
_entity_poly.pdbx_seq_one_letter_code
_entity_poly.pdbx_strand_id
1 'polypeptide(L)'
;EFRKLTFATNRTALKGVDPDGSQRASDLYVKRCFIETINPRRALIQASGTPITNTMGEMFTLIRYQNERLLRERGVHEFDAWASSFGDTRTELELQPSGNYKPVERFSQFINVPELIDIFRSVADVVLKDDLRGYLKLPHIKGERRQLVTAESSDAFRAYQQDLARRIEDIEARTRRTEKGDDILLKVITDGRHAAIDMRLAEAWNDNEPDNKLNKLVVNAFQIWQATSEQQYRQRDGSIFPMPGAAQMIFSDLGTLSAEGSRGFSAYRWIKDELIRLGVPPAEIAIMQHFKRSAEKQRLFNDINAGRVRFVLGSTQTMGTGVNAQLRLKALHHLDVPWLPSDIEQREGRIERQGNQNDEVEIYAYATLGSMDATMWQNNERKARFIAAALSGDRTIRTIDDIGEAANQFALAKAIASGDARLMQKAGLEGEVARLDRQRAAHFDDQLAVRRQISNADFDLQAARRRVEQIGEDLKLRVSTRAENFVYLWQDRRIDERRTAGALLLSKVRLALREKTATEFDLGSIGGLKVACSAGPTWRREYEANLIMHRTGFEQHIETGDDVTPIGLIARIEHILERMPQELQEQERRVEQAGHRLAGYKERLGQPFALQGELDGKLDQLARLEADLAATAKTTLAKAA
;
A
#
# COMPACT_ATOMS: atom_id res chain seq x y z
N GLU A 1 8.32 2.26 -12.39
CA GLU A 1 9.15 1.04 -12.34
C GLU A 1 10.03 0.98 -11.07
N PHE A 2 10.59 2.12 -10.63
CA PHE A 2 11.42 2.18 -9.42
C PHE A 2 10.67 1.89 -8.10
N ARG A 3 9.34 1.96 -8.08
CA ARG A 3 8.53 1.53 -6.93
C ARG A 3 8.50 0.02 -6.73
N LYS A 4 8.88 -0.73 -7.76
CA LYS A 4 8.96 -2.20 -7.74
C LYS A 4 10.34 -2.64 -7.24
N LEU A 5 10.70 -2.25 -6.02
CA LEU A 5 11.92 -2.72 -5.38
C LEU A 5 11.69 -4.12 -4.79
N THR A 6 12.58 -5.04 -5.10
CA THR A 6 12.57 -6.40 -4.55
C THR A 6 12.63 -6.41 -3.03
N PHE A 7 11.83 -7.26 -2.39
CA PHE A 7 11.87 -7.51 -0.95
C PHE A 7 11.49 -8.95 -0.64
N ALA A 8 11.98 -9.45 0.48
CA ALA A 8 11.60 -10.77 0.97
C ALA A 8 10.25 -10.70 1.69
N THR A 9 9.39 -11.68 1.45
CA THR A 9 8.12 -11.83 2.14
C THR A 9 7.69 -13.29 2.18
N ASN A 10 7.08 -13.70 3.28
CA ASN A 10 6.38 -14.98 3.40
C ASN A 10 4.97 -14.91 2.78
N ARG A 11 4.49 -13.70 2.46
CA ARG A 11 3.16 -13.41 1.91
C ARG A 11 3.19 -13.36 0.38
N THR A 12 3.78 -14.36 -0.26
CA THR A 12 3.94 -14.43 -1.73
C THR A 12 2.61 -14.47 -2.50
N ALA A 13 1.52 -14.85 -1.84
CA ALA A 13 0.17 -14.87 -2.40
C ALA A 13 -0.57 -13.53 -2.26
N LEU A 14 0.02 -12.52 -1.57
CA LEU A 14 -0.62 -11.23 -1.32
C LEU A 14 -0.77 -10.44 -2.62
N LYS A 15 -2.00 -10.25 -3.07
CA LYS A 15 -2.30 -9.58 -4.34
C LYS A 15 -2.05 -8.07 -4.23
N GLY A 16 -1.51 -7.49 -5.29
CA GLY A 16 -1.10 -6.08 -5.33
C GLY A 16 0.31 -5.82 -4.81
N VAL A 17 1.00 -6.87 -4.36
CA VAL A 17 2.40 -6.83 -3.93
C VAL A 17 3.24 -7.61 -4.94
N ASP A 18 4.26 -6.97 -5.48
CA ASP A 18 5.21 -7.58 -6.43
C ASP A 18 6.57 -7.73 -5.73
N PRO A 19 6.83 -8.88 -5.07
CA PRO A 19 8.07 -9.10 -4.33
C PRO A 19 9.28 -9.30 -5.24
N ASP A 20 9.07 -9.78 -6.47
CA ASP A 20 10.16 -10.03 -7.43
C ASP A 20 10.75 -8.74 -7.96
N GLY A 21 9.93 -7.72 -8.04
CA GLY A 21 10.35 -6.36 -8.35
C GLY A 21 10.85 -6.18 -9.79
N SER A 22 11.68 -5.17 -10.00
CA SER A 22 12.34 -4.93 -11.28
C SER A 22 13.85 -4.82 -11.13
N GLN A 23 14.59 -5.29 -12.14
CA GLN A 23 16.06 -5.17 -12.15
C GLN A 23 16.53 -3.71 -12.05
N ARG A 24 15.82 -2.76 -12.67
CA ARG A 24 16.12 -1.32 -12.58
C ARG A 24 15.96 -0.78 -11.17
N ALA A 25 14.94 -1.20 -10.45
CA ALA A 25 14.73 -0.80 -9.07
C ALA A 25 15.84 -1.35 -8.17
N SER A 26 16.19 -2.61 -8.33
CA SER A 26 17.28 -3.26 -7.58
C SER A 26 18.63 -2.62 -7.89
N ASP A 27 18.94 -2.32 -9.15
CA ASP A 27 20.16 -1.62 -9.55
C ASP A 27 20.25 -0.22 -8.95
N LEU A 28 19.15 0.53 -8.98
CA LEU A 28 19.08 1.86 -8.32
C LEU A 28 19.32 1.75 -6.81
N TYR A 29 18.73 0.74 -6.16
CA TYR A 29 18.89 0.54 -4.73
C TYR A 29 20.34 0.23 -4.35
N VAL A 30 21.03 -0.64 -5.09
CA VAL A 30 22.43 -0.96 -4.85
C VAL A 30 23.31 0.28 -5.03
N LYS A 31 23.08 1.07 -6.09
CA LYS A 31 23.78 2.34 -6.33
C LYS A 31 23.52 3.35 -5.21
N ARG A 32 22.29 3.44 -4.75
CA ARG A 32 21.92 4.30 -3.60
C ARG A 32 22.68 3.88 -2.34
N CYS A 33 22.73 2.60 -2.02
CA CYS A 33 23.49 2.10 -0.87
C CYS A 33 24.99 2.43 -0.99
N PHE A 34 25.57 2.27 -2.17
CA PHE A 34 26.96 2.64 -2.40
C PHE A 34 27.21 4.14 -2.21
N ILE A 35 26.36 5.00 -2.79
CA ILE A 35 26.48 6.45 -2.63
C ILE A 35 26.33 6.87 -1.16
N GLU A 36 25.46 6.22 -0.40
CA GLU A 36 25.27 6.48 1.02
C GLU A 36 26.54 6.22 1.85
N THR A 37 27.38 5.26 1.44
CA THR A 37 28.68 5.01 2.11
C THR A 37 29.67 6.18 1.91
N ILE A 38 29.56 6.89 0.76
CA ILE A 38 30.43 8.02 0.41
C ILE A 38 29.84 9.33 0.95
N ASN A 39 28.53 9.49 0.84
CA ASN A 39 27.81 10.69 1.23
C ASN A 39 26.57 10.35 2.08
N PRO A 40 26.74 10.09 3.38
CA PRO A 40 25.64 9.78 4.27
C PRO A 40 24.57 10.88 4.28
N ARG A 41 23.30 10.51 4.24
CA ARG A 41 22.12 11.38 4.23
C ARG A 41 21.80 12.12 2.91
N ARG A 42 22.55 11.91 1.82
CA ARG A 42 22.33 12.59 0.52
C ARG A 42 22.51 11.65 -0.67
N ALA A 43 22.09 10.41 -0.52
CA ALA A 43 22.34 9.39 -1.54
C ALA A 43 21.36 9.48 -2.73
N LEU A 44 20.11 9.86 -2.49
CA LEU A 44 19.06 9.81 -3.50
C LEU A 44 18.00 10.88 -3.25
N ILE A 45 17.60 11.56 -4.34
CA ILE A 45 16.43 12.43 -4.39
C ILE A 45 15.41 11.80 -5.35
N GLN A 46 14.21 11.56 -4.87
CA GLN A 46 13.10 11.08 -5.70
C GLN A 46 12.07 12.20 -5.86
N ALA A 47 11.72 12.51 -7.10
CA ALA A 47 10.69 13.49 -7.42
C ALA A 47 9.57 12.82 -8.23
N SER A 48 8.33 12.92 -7.78
CA SER A 48 7.17 12.34 -8.43
C SER A 48 5.91 13.15 -8.14
N GLY A 49 5.09 13.37 -9.16
CA GLY A 49 3.73 13.92 -8.97
C GLY A 49 2.73 12.87 -8.44
N THR A 50 3.07 11.58 -8.52
CA THR A 50 2.19 10.47 -8.13
C THR A 50 2.99 9.44 -7.32
N PRO A 51 3.33 9.73 -6.04
CA PRO A 51 4.15 8.82 -5.23
C PRO A 51 3.45 7.49 -4.96
N ILE A 52 2.14 7.49 -4.83
CA ILE A 52 1.29 6.32 -4.65
C ILE A 52 0.36 6.23 -5.86
N THR A 53 0.30 5.07 -6.54
CA THR A 53 -0.54 4.89 -7.72
C THR A 53 -1.58 3.79 -7.55
N ASN A 54 -1.24 2.73 -6.83
CA ASN A 54 -2.09 1.54 -6.74
C ASN A 54 -2.33 1.08 -5.30
N THR A 55 -1.28 1.01 -4.48
CA THR A 55 -1.37 0.50 -3.11
C THR A 55 -0.46 1.27 -2.17
N MET A 56 -0.86 1.35 -0.90
CA MET A 56 -0.02 1.93 0.16
C MET A 56 1.30 1.18 0.36
N GLY A 57 1.41 -0.09 -0.08
CA GLY A 57 2.67 -0.84 -0.10
C GLY A 57 3.78 -0.16 -0.90
N GLU A 58 3.43 0.71 -1.85
CA GLU A 58 4.42 1.54 -2.55
C GLU A 58 5.14 2.52 -1.60
N MET A 59 4.51 2.94 -0.50
CA MET A 59 5.17 3.75 0.53
C MET A 59 6.33 3.01 1.20
N PHE A 60 6.18 1.71 1.46
CA PHE A 60 7.25 0.89 2.03
C PHE A 60 8.53 0.96 1.18
N THR A 61 8.39 0.75 -0.12
CA THR A 61 9.55 0.79 -1.03
C THR A 61 10.14 2.18 -1.15
N LEU A 62 9.32 3.23 -1.16
CA LEU A 62 9.79 4.62 -1.18
C LEU A 62 10.57 4.97 0.09
N ILE A 63 10.07 4.59 1.26
CA ILE A 63 10.75 4.84 2.53
C ILE A 63 12.06 4.03 2.59
N ARG A 64 12.10 2.79 2.08
CA ARG A 64 13.35 2.01 1.99
C ARG A 64 14.44 2.70 1.17
N TYR A 65 14.06 3.31 0.04
CA TYR A 65 15.02 4.08 -0.75
C TYR A 65 15.56 5.29 0.01
N GLN A 66 14.73 5.95 0.81
CA GLN A 66 15.10 7.19 1.49
C GLN A 66 15.80 6.95 2.82
N ASN A 67 15.23 6.09 3.67
CA ASN A 67 15.74 5.86 5.00
C ASN A 67 15.38 4.46 5.53
N GLU A 68 16.08 3.44 5.05
CA GLU A 68 15.89 2.07 5.55
C GLU A 68 16.26 1.94 7.05
N ARG A 69 17.19 2.78 7.52
CA ARG A 69 17.57 2.81 8.93
C ARG A 69 16.38 3.17 9.82
N LEU A 70 15.55 4.14 9.42
CA LEU A 70 14.34 4.51 10.14
C LEU A 70 13.37 3.32 10.27
N LEU A 71 13.19 2.54 9.19
CA LEU A 71 12.38 1.33 9.23
C LEU A 71 12.94 0.28 10.20
N ARG A 72 14.28 0.15 10.27
CA ARG A 72 14.95 -0.75 11.23
C ARG A 72 14.77 -0.28 12.67
N GLU A 73 14.95 1.00 12.93
CA GLU A 73 14.74 1.62 14.25
C GLU A 73 13.29 1.46 14.75
N ARG A 74 12.33 1.43 13.82
CA ARG A 74 10.90 1.20 14.11
C ARG A 74 10.51 -0.28 14.13
N GLY A 75 11.42 -1.20 13.80
CA GLY A 75 11.14 -2.64 13.75
C GLY A 75 10.27 -3.09 12.57
N VAL A 76 10.11 -2.24 11.52
CA VAL A 76 9.25 -2.48 10.35
C VAL A 76 10.04 -2.49 9.03
N HIS A 77 11.30 -2.87 9.07
CA HIS A 77 12.17 -2.92 7.90
C HIS A 77 11.93 -4.15 6.99
N GLU A 78 11.38 -5.22 7.56
CA GLU A 78 10.89 -6.36 6.78
C GLU A 78 9.45 -6.08 6.32
N PHE A 79 9.15 -6.43 5.07
CA PHE A 79 7.82 -6.16 4.51
C PHE A 79 6.69 -6.80 5.33
N ASP A 80 6.89 -8.01 5.84
CA ASP A 80 5.86 -8.72 6.62
C ASP A 80 5.58 -8.01 7.96
N ALA A 81 6.60 -7.43 8.60
CA ALA A 81 6.45 -6.63 9.81
C ALA A 81 5.74 -5.30 9.51
N TRP A 82 6.11 -4.64 8.42
CA TRP A 82 5.46 -3.43 7.95
C TRP A 82 3.99 -3.68 7.60
N ALA A 83 3.72 -4.72 6.83
CA ALA A 83 2.37 -5.12 6.43
C ALA A 83 1.47 -5.46 7.63
N SER A 84 2.03 -6.10 8.65
CA SER A 84 1.29 -6.41 9.89
C SER A 84 1.04 -5.19 10.77
N SER A 85 1.88 -4.15 10.66
CA SER A 85 1.74 -2.91 11.45
C SER A 85 0.77 -1.92 10.82
N PHE A 86 0.73 -1.85 9.48
CA PHE A 86 0.00 -0.82 8.74
C PHE A 86 -1.07 -1.36 7.79
N GLY A 87 -1.14 -2.66 7.57
CA GLY A 87 -2.13 -3.27 6.68
C GLY A 87 -2.90 -4.39 7.36
N ASP A 88 -4.20 -4.38 7.20
CA ASP A 88 -5.04 -5.53 7.51
C ASP A 88 -5.17 -6.37 6.25
N THR A 89 -4.69 -7.62 6.30
CA THR A 89 -4.72 -8.54 5.17
C THR A 89 -5.77 -9.61 5.37
N ARG A 90 -6.45 -10.00 4.28
CA ARG A 90 -7.51 -11.01 4.32
C ARG A 90 -7.45 -11.93 3.13
N THR A 91 -7.94 -13.14 3.37
CA THR A 91 -8.17 -14.11 2.31
C THR A 91 -9.60 -13.95 1.81
N GLU A 92 -9.76 -13.53 0.58
CA GLU A 92 -11.05 -13.43 -0.11
C GLU A 92 -11.11 -14.48 -1.23
N LEU A 93 -12.31 -15.03 -1.45
CA LEU A 93 -12.53 -15.88 -2.62
C LEU A 93 -12.63 -15.01 -3.85
N GLU A 94 -11.64 -15.06 -4.70
CA GLU A 94 -11.59 -14.27 -5.92
C GLU A 94 -11.80 -15.16 -7.14
N LEU A 95 -12.70 -14.73 -8.01
CA LEU A 95 -12.90 -15.38 -9.28
C LEU A 95 -11.65 -15.19 -10.16
N GLN A 96 -11.04 -16.30 -10.54
CA GLN A 96 -9.89 -16.28 -11.44
C GLN A 96 -10.34 -16.14 -12.90
N PRO A 97 -9.45 -15.72 -13.81
CA PRO A 97 -9.73 -15.73 -15.24
C PRO A 97 -10.17 -17.09 -15.80
N SER A 98 -9.93 -18.15 -15.04
CA SER A 98 -10.35 -19.52 -15.35
C SER A 98 -11.80 -19.84 -14.98
N GLY A 99 -12.54 -18.92 -14.39
CA GLY A 99 -13.90 -19.15 -13.90
C GLY A 99 -14.00 -19.83 -12.53
N ASN A 100 -12.88 -20.22 -11.91
CA ASN A 100 -12.88 -20.85 -10.60
C ASN A 100 -12.59 -19.85 -9.49
N TYR A 101 -13.22 -20.01 -8.32
CA TYR A 101 -12.88 -19.25 -7.14
C TYR A 101 -11.58 -19.77 -6.51
N LYS A 102 -10.64 -18.86 -6.27
CA LYS A 102 -9.40 -19.15 -5.54
C LYS A 102 -9.32 -18.23 -4.32
N PRO A 103 -8.96 -18.76 -3.14
CA PRO A 103 -8.63 -17.91 -2.01
C PRO A 103 -7.40 -17.07 -2.35
N VAL A 104 -7.54 -15.76 -2.27
CA VAL A 104 -6.49 -14.77 -2.55
C VAL A 104 -6.34 -13.87 -1.34
N GLU A 105 -5.15 -13.80 -0.81
CA GLU A 105 -4.80 -12.86 0.24
C GLU A 105 -4.54 -11.49 -0.35
N ARG A 106 -5.12 -10.44 0.24
CA ARG A 106 -4.91 -9.04 -0.15
C ARG A 106 -4.98 -8.10 1.03
N PHE A 107 -4.46 -6.90 0.87
CA PHE A 107 -4.78 -5.81 1.79
C PHE A 107 -6.27 -5.47 1.67
N SER A 108 -6.96 -5.43 2.79
CA SER A 108 -8.37 -5.00 2.86
C SER A 108 -8.49 -3.57 3.38
N GLN A 109 -7.59 -3.20 4.28
CA GLN A 109 -7.62 -1.90 4.94
C GLN A 109 -6.19 -1.53 5.39
N PHE A 110 -5.88 -0.24 5.35
CA PHE A 110 -4.70 0.30 6.03
C PHE A 110 -5.11 0.85 7.39
N ILE A 111 -4.33 0.48 8.39
CA ILE A 111 -4.50 0.83 9.80
C ILE A 111 -3.30 1.65 10.28
N ASN A 112 -3.40 2.31 11.41
CA ASN A 112 -2.34 3.17 11.95
C ASN A 112 -1.85 4.20 10.91
N VAL A 113 -2.79 4.75 10.15
CA VAL A 113 -2.52 5.67 9.04
C VAL A 113 -1.75 6.91 9.49
N PRO A 114 -2.06 7.56 10.63
CA PRO A 114 -1.27 8.70 11.10
C PRO A 114 0.20 8.38 11.32
N GLU A 115 0.50 7.22 11.90
CA GLU A 115 1.84 6.76 12.17
C GLU A 115 2.60 6.45 10.87
N LEU A 116 1.93 5.86 9.88
CA LEU A 116 2.49 5.60 8.55
C LEU A 116 2.80 6.90 7.82
N ILE A 117 1.89 7.88 7.87
CA ILE A 117 2.08 9.21 7.26
C ILE A 117 3.23 9.94 7.94
N ASP A 118 3.35 9.89 9.27
CA ASP A 118 4.46 10.52 10.00
C ASP A 118 5.82 9.92 9.60
N ILE A 119 5.91 8.59 9.43
CA ILE A 119 7.12 7.95 8.91
C ILE A 119 7.40 8.42 7.48
N PHE A 120 6.40 8.46 6.61
CA PHE A 120 6.57 8.89 5.22
C PHE A 120 6.99 10.36 5.13
N ARG A 121 6.33 11.26 5.86
CA ARG A 121 6.65 12.69 5.89
C ARG A 121 8.00 13.02 6.53
N SER A 122 8.55 12.13 7.35
CA SER A 122 9.91 12.32 7.88
C SER A 122 10.99 12.21 6.79
N VAL A 123 10.66 11.61 5.64
CA VAL A 123 11.58 11.40 4.49
C VAL A 123 11.07 12.05 3.20
N ALA A 124 9.87 12.59 3.20
CA ALA A 124 9.21 13.16 2.02
C ALA A 124 8.70 14.58 2.30
N ASP A 125 8.98 15.49 1.39
CA ASP A 125 8.33 16.79 1.29
C ASP A 125 7.16 16.67 0.32
N VAL A 126 5.94 16.89 0.80
CA VAL A 126 4.70 16.74 0.04
C VAL A 126 4.07 18.10 -0.15
N VAL A 127 4.02 18.53 -1.40
CA VAL A 127 3.37 19.78 -1.81
C VAL A 127 2.16 19.42 -2.67
N LEU A 128 0.97 19.69 -2.19
CA LEU A 128 -0.27 19.46 -2.89
C LEU A 128 -0.62 20.64 -3.81
N LYS A 129 -1.49 20.40 -4.79
CA LYS A 129 -1.95 21.43 -5.72
C LYS A 129 -2.54 22.65 -5.01
N ASP A 130 -3.27 22.42 -3.92
CA ASP A 130 -3.89 23.49 -3.14
C ASP A 130 -2.85 24.39 -2.44
N ASP A 131 -1.70 23.83 -2.06
CA ASP A 131 -0.60 24.58 -1.46
C ASP A 131 0.04 25.55 -2.47
N LEU A 132 -0.10 25.28 -3.75
CA LEU A 132 0.50 26.05 -4.85
C LEU A 132 -0.40 27.15 -5.40
N ARG A 133 -1.70 27.19 -5.07
CA ARG A 133 -2.67 28.14 -5.61
C ARG A 133 -2.30 29.61 -5.44
N GLY A 134 -1.52 29.95 -4.40
CA GLY A 134 -1.04 31.31 -4.17
C GLY A 134 0.24 31.69 -4.92
N TYR A 135 0.94 30.71 -5.49
CA TYR A 135 2.27 30.90 -6.09
C TYR A 135 2.28 30.71 -7.62
N LEU A 136 1.37 29.94 -8.17
CA LEU A 136 1.32 29.60 -9.59
C LEU A 136 0.07 30.16 -10.23
N LYS A 137 0.24 30.82 -11.39
CA LYS A 137 -0.89 31.18 -12.25
C LYS A 137 -1.29 29.92 -13.05
N LEU A 138 -2.29 29.20 -12.56
CA LEU A 138 -2.92 28.07 -13.25
C LEU A 138 -4.25 28.53 -13.85
N PRO A 139 -4.68 27.96 -14.99
CA PRO A 139 -6.00 28.23 -15.53
C PRO A 139 -7.08 27.66 -14.60
N HIS A 140 -8.23 28.32 -14.55
CA HIS A 140 -9.41 27.80 -13.85
C HIS A 140 -10.10 26.74 -14.71
N ILE A 141 -10.56 25.67 -14.07
CA ILE A 141 -11.44 24.72 -14.77
C ILE A 141 -12.86 25.30 -14.78
N LYS A 142 -13.49 25.35 -15.94
CA LYS A 142 -14.86 25.80 -16.08
C LYS A 142 -15.83 24.97 -15.24
N GLY A 143 -16.54 25.64 -14.34
CA GLY A 143 -17.45 25.00 -13.40
C GLY A 143 -16.75 24.19 -12.29
N GLU A 144 -15.44 24.42 -12.05
CA GLU A 144 -14.59 23.81 -11.01
C GLU A 144 -14.53 22.27 -11.05
N ARG A 145 -15.02 21.64 -12.10
CA ARG A 145 -15.07 20.18 -12.27
C ARG A 145 -15.07 19.76 -13.73
N ARG A 146 -14.82 18.47 -13.95
CA ARG A 146 -15.01 17.85 -15.26
C ARG A 146 -16.47 17.98 -15.70
N GLN A 147 -16.68 18.32 -16.95
CA GLN A 147 -18.00 18.34 -17.58
C GLN A 147 -18.31 16.94 -18.07
N LEU A 148 -19.28 16.26 -17.42
CA LEU A 148 -19.72 14.93 -17.84
C LEU A 148 -20.65 15.04 -19.05
N VAL A 149 -20.25 14.41 -20.16
CA VAL A 149 -21.07 14.28 -21.38
C VAL A 149 -21.55 12.85 -21.48
N THR A 150 -22.86 12.65 -21.32
CA THR A 150 -23.48 11.33 -21.37
C THR A 150 -24.02 11.01 -22.74
N ALA A 151 -23.82 9.78 -23.20
CA ALA A 151 -24.44 9.20 -24.37
C ALA A 151 -25.47 8.16 -23.95
N GLU A 152 -26.62 8.12 -24.59
CA GLU A 152 -27.62 7.10 -24.32
C GLU A 152 -27.17 5.74 -24.86
N SER A 153 -27.58 4.66 -24.20
CA SER A 153 -27.34 3.31 -24.68
C SER A 153 -28.26 3.02 -25.87
N SER A 154 -27.69 2.66 -27.02
CA SER A 154 -28.44 2.20 -28.18
C SER A 154 -29.02 0.80 -27.98
N ASP A 155 -29.94 0.39 -28.85
CA ASP A 155 -30.49 -0.97 -28.83
C ASP A 155 -29.38 -2.00 -29.15
N ALA A 156 -28.49 -1.68 -30.08
CA ALA A 156 -27.36 -2.54 -30.42
C ALA A 156 -26.41 -2.70 -29.21
N PHE A 157 -26.13 -1.61 -28.50
CA PHE A 157 -25.28 -1.69 -27.28
C PHE A 157 -25.97 -2.50 -26.18
N ARG A 158 -27.28 -2.35 -25.95
CA ARG A 158 -28.03 -3.14 -24.97
C ARG A 158 -28.03 -4.64 -25.32
N ALA A 159 -28.23 -4.97 -26.60
CA ALA A 159 -28.15 -6.37 -27.04
C ALA A 159 -26.75 -6.95 -26.86
N TYR A 160 -25.70 -6.17 -27.14
CA TYR A 160 -24.32 -6.59 -26.93
C TYR A 160 -24.00 -6.76 -25.43
N GLN A 161 -24.54 -5.91 -24.56
CA GLN A 161 -24.41 -6.10 -23.11
C GLN A 161 -25.01 -7.42 -22.63
N GLN A 162 -26.13 -7.87 -23.20
CA GLN A 162 -26.70 -9.19 -22.88
C GLN A 162 -25.77 -10.32 -23.32
N ASP A 163 -25.10 -10.17 -24.48
CA ASP A 163 -24.06 -11.12 -24.90
C ASP A 163 -22.86 -11.13 -23.93
N LEU A 164 -22.39 -9.95 -23.50
CA LEU A 164 -21.34 -9.86 -22.49
C LEU A 164 -21.75 -10.54 -21.18
N ALA A 165 -23.01 -10.37 -20.74
CA ALA A 165 -23.52 -11.03 -19.54
C ALA A 165 -23.48 -12.55 -19.68
N ARG A 166 -23.94 -13.08 -20.81
CA ARG A 166 -23.88 -14.52 -21.11
C ARG A 166 -22.45 -15.05 -21.14
N ARG A 167 -21.52 -14.33 -21.79
CA ARG A 167 -20.10 -14.70 -21.82
C ARG A 167 -19.49 -14.72 -20.41
N ILE A 168 -19.90 -13.84 -19.52
CA ILE A 168 -19.49 -13.83 -18.10
C ILE A 168 -20.05 -15.06 -17.39
N GLU A 169 -21.34 -15.41 -17.60
CA GLU A 169 -21.95 -16.61 -17.02
C GLU A 169 -21.26 -17.91 -17.50
N ASP A 170 -20.91 -17.99 -18.77
CA ASP A 170 -20.16 -19.11 -19.33
C ASP A 170 -18.76 -19.24 -18.72
N ILE A 171 -18.10 -18.12 -18.40
CA ILE A 171 -16.82 -18.10 -17.69
C ILE A 171 -16.99 -18.59 -16.24
N GLU A 172 -18.06 -18.16 -15.55
CA GLU A 172 -18.39 -18.59 -14.19
C GLU A 172 -18.71 -20.10 -14.12
N ALA A 173 -19.48 -20.59 -15.09
CA ALA A 173 -19.88 -22.00 -15.12
C ALA A 173 -18.75 -22.96 -15.55
N ARG A 174 -17.62 -22.43 -16.02
CA ARG A 174 -16.51 -23.23 -16.53
C ARG A 174 -15.78 -23.97 -15.43
N THR A 175 -15.80 -25.30 -15.49
CA THR A 175 -15.11 -26.21 -14.55
C THR A 175 -13.73 -26.67 -15.04
N ARG A 176 -13.44 -26.57 -16.36
CA ARG A 176 -12.15 -26.93 -16.95
C ARG A 176 -11.13 -25.78 -16.92
N ARG A 177 -9.86 -26.10 -17.08
CA ARG A 177 -8.81 -25.07 -17.25
C ARG A 177 -9.03 -24.25 -18.52
N THR A 178 -8.72 -22.96 -18.42
CA THR A 178 -8.76 -22.04 -19.56
C THR A 178 -7.71 -22.39 -20.59
N GLU A 179 -8.11 -22.52 -21.85
CA GLU A 179 -7.26 -22.79 -22.99
C GLU A 179 -7.03 -21.53 -23.84
N LYS A 180 -6.02 -21.59 -24.72
CA LYS A 180 -5.74 -20.46 -25.62
C LYS A 180 -6.91 -20.28 -26.60
N GLY A 181 -7.57 -19.13 -26.53
CA GLY A 181 -8.73 -18.81 -27.35
C GLY A 181 -10.03 -18.70 -26.56
N ASP A 182 -10.08 -19.25 -25.34
CA ASP A 182 -11.23 -19.08 -24.47
C ASP A 182 -11.44 -17.62 -24.06
N ASP A 183 -12.67 -17.27 -23.78
CA ASP A 183 -12.97 -16.01 -23.14
C ASP A 183 -12.45 -15.99 -21.70
N ILE A 184 -11.89 -14.85 -21.35
CA ILE A 184 -11.47 -14.50 -20.00
C ILE A 184 -12.14 -13.19 -19.59
N LEU A 185 -12.40 -13.00 -18.30
CA LEU A 185 -13.11 -11.83 -17.79
C LEU A 185 -12.50 -10.50 -18.26
N LEU A 186 -11.17 -10.40 -18.26
CA LEU A 186 -10.48 -9.19 -18.71
C LEU A 186 -10.78 -8.86 -20.17
N LYS A 187 -10.90 -9.87 -21.04
CA LYS A 187 -11.27 -9.69 -22.46
C LYS A 187 -12.70 -9.19 -22.58
N VAL A 188 -13.65 -9.81 -21.86
CA VAL A 188 -15.07 -9.42 -21.88
C VAL A 188 -15.25 -7.99 -21.39
N ILE A 189 -14.57 -7.60 -20.29
CA ILE A 189 -14.56 -6.22 -19.77
C ILE A 189 -13.98 -5.26 -20.82
N THR A 190 -12.87 -5.63 -21.47
CA THR A 190 -12.24 -4.81 -22.51
C THR A 190 -13.13 -4.64 -23.71
N ASP A 191 -13.84 -5.69 -24.13
CA ASP A 191 -14.81 -5.65 -25.23
C ASP A 191 -15.99 -4.71 -24.88
N GLY A 192 -16.51 -4.81 -23.66
CA GLY A 192 -17.56 -3.91 -23.17
C GLY A 192 -17.14 -2.43 -23.12
N ARG A 193 -15.88 -2.17 -22.74
CA ARG A 193 -15.32 -0.81 -22.77
C ARG A 193 -15.16 -0.27 -24.20
N HIS A 194 -14.77 -1.10 -25.15
CA HIS A 194 -14.72 -0.73 -26.56
C HIS A 194 -16.11 -0.43 -27.10
N ALA A 195 -17.10 -1.31 -26.85
CA ALA A 195 -18.48 -1.09 -27.24
C ALA A 195 -19.07 0.19 -26.66
N ALA A 196 -18.71 0.53 -25.42
CA ALA A 196 -19.14 1.77 -24.78
C ALA A 196 -18.54 3.04 -25.45
N ILE A 197 -17.42 2.94 -26.16
CA ILE A 197 -16.90 4.03 -26.98
C ILE A 197 -17.71 4.14 -28.26
N ASP A 198 -17.80 3.02 -28.99
CA ASP A 198 -18.52 2.91 -30.26
C ASP A 198 -18.72 1.43 -30.57
N MET A 199 -19.90 1.02 -30.98
CA MET A 199 -20.24 -0.36 -31.30
C MET A 199 -19.37 -0.94 -32.42
N ARG A 200 -18.88 -0.12 -33.35
CA ARG A 200 -17.93 -0.56 -34.40
C ARG A 200 -16.58 -1.06 -33.84
N LEU A 201 -16.20 -0.70 -32.61
CA LEU A 201 -15.03 -1.23 -31.94
C LEU A 201 -15.25 -2.64 -31.35
N ALA A 202 -16.48 -3.03 -31.12
CA ALA A 202 -16.83 -4.39 -30.72
C ALA A 202 -17.11 -5.27 -31.95
N GLU A 203 -17.88 -4.75 -32.87
CA GLU A 203 -18.37 -5.43 -34.08
C GLU A 203 -18.33 -4.44 -35.25
N ALA A 204 -17.32 -4.54 -36.11
CA ALA A 204 -17.01 -3.56 -37.17
C ALA A 204 -18.10 -3.35 -38.21
N TRP A 205 -19.06 -4.28 -38.30
CA TRP A 205 -20.19 -4.24 -39.20
C TRP A 205 -21.36 -3.35 -38.72
N ASN A 206 -21.32 -2.86 -37.47
CA ASN A 206 -22.33 -1.93 -36.96
C ASN A 206 -22.28 -0.59 -37.69
N ASP A 207 -23.43 0.08 -37.77
CA ASP A 207 -23.53 1.43 -38.29
C ASP A 207 -23.05 2.47 -37.27
N ASN A 208 -22.78 3.70 -37.76
CA ASN A 208 -22.48 4.83 -36.88
C ASN A 208 -23.76 5.28 -36.18
N GLU A 209 -23.76 5.17 -34.85
CA GLU A 209 -24.87 5.61 -34.01
C GLU A 209 -24.73 7.12 -33.69
N PRO A 210 -25.68 7.98 -34.08
CA PRO A 210 -25.51 9.45 -34.00
C PRO A 210 -25.25 9.97 -32.60
N ASP A 211 -25.80 9.30 -31.56
CA ASP A 211 -25.79 9.77 -30.18
C ASP A 211 -24.69 9.11 -29.32
N ASN A 212 -23.80 8.32 -29.91
CA ASN A 212 -22.70 7.71 -29.17
C ASN A 212 -21.71 8.77 -28.69
N LYS A 213 -20.89 8.42 -27.71
CA LYS A 213 -19.94 9.37 -27.13
C LYS A 213 -18.85 9.84 -28.11
N LEU A 214 -18.56 9.06 -29.15
CA LEU A 214 -17.58 9.42 -30.18
C LEU A 214 -18.09 10.60 -31.02
N ASN A 215 -19.36 10.55 -31.46
CA ASN A 215 -20.00 11.66 -32.16
C ASN A 215 -20.11 12.90 -31.26
N LYS A 216 -20.53 12.75 -30.00
CA LYS A 216 -20.62 13.86 -29.04
C LYS A 216 -19.26 14.52 -28.80
N LEU A 217 -18.17 13.75 -28.75
CA LEU A 217 -16.83 14.29 -28.65
C LEU A 217 -16.48 15.15 -29.86
N VAL A 218 -16.72 14.65 -31.07
CA VAL A 218 -16.41 15.39 -32.32
C VAL A 218 -17.19 16.69 -32.39
N VAL A 219 -18.48 16.67 -32.03
CA VAL A 219 -19.32 17.87 -32.00
C VAL A 219 -18.77 18.91 -31.02
N ASN A 220 -18.48 18.50 -29.78
CA ASN A 220 -17.92 19.40 -28.79
C ASN A 220 -16.57 19.97 -29.21
N ALA A 221 -15.69 19.10 -29.70
CA ALA A 221 -14.35 19.48 -30.12
C ALA A 221 -14.38 20.47 -31.31
N PHE A 222 -15.29 20.25 -32.26
CA PHE A 222 -15.49 21.14 -33.39
C PHE A 222 -16.06 22.50 -32.96
N GLN A 223 -17.05 22.53 -32.07
CA GLN A 223 -17.61 23.78 -31.53
C GLN A 223 -16.54 24.62 -30.82
N ILE A 224 -15.68 24.00 -30.00
CA ILE A 224 -14.58 24.70 -29.32
C ILE A 224 -13.56 25.21 -30.35
N TRP A 225 -13.27 24.43 -31.39
CA TRP A 225 -12.37 24.83 -32.46
C TRP A 225 -12.87 26.08 -33.19
N GLN A 226 -14.17 26.14 -33.53
CA GLN A 226 -14.80 27.31 -34.12
C GLN A 226 -14.81 28.52 -33.18
N ALA A 227 -15.28 28.33 -31.94
CA ALA A 227 -15.39 29.40 -30.94
C ALA A 227 -14.04 30.06 -30.59
N THR A 228 -12.95 29.33 -30.76
CA THR A 228 -11.60 29.83 -30.45
C THR A 228 -10.75 30.16 -31.66
N SER A 229 -11.36 30.23 -32.88
CA SER A 229 -10.62 30.45 -34.15
C SER A 229 -9.83 31.75 -34.18
N GLU A 230 -10.35 32.83 -33.60
CA GLU A 230 -9.77 34.17 -33.55
C GLU A 230 -8.91 34.42 -32.29
N GLN A 231 -8.84 33.46 -31.37
CA GLN A 231 -8.14 33.64 -30.09
C GLN A 231 -6.63 33.75 -30.32
N GLN A 232 -6.03 34.86 -29.86
CA GLN A 232 -4.61 35.14 -30.03
C GLN A 232 -3.78 34.74 -28.80
N TYR A 233 -2.56 34.33 -29.06
CA TYR A 233 -1.59 33.90 -28.03
C TYR A 233 -0.25 34.60 -28.20
N ARG A 234 0.49 34.79 -27.11
CA ARG A 234 1.75 35.52 -27.10
C ARG A 234 2.96 34.60 -27.02
N GLN A 235 4.02 34.97 -27.72
CA GLN A 235 5.32 34.35 -27.59
C GLN A 235 6.01 34.78 -26.28
N ARG A 236 7.13 34.19 -25.96
CA ARG A 236 7.89 34.53 -24.74
C ARG A 236 8.43 35.97 -24.74
N ASP A 237 8.68 36.54 -25.90
CA ASP A 237 9.12 37.92 -26.08
C ASP A 237 7.95 38.95 -26.05
N GLY A 238 6.72 38.48 -25.84
CA GLY A 238 5.51 39.29 -25.83
C GLY A 238 4.85 39.50 -27.18
N SER A 239 5.49 39.15 -28.30
CA SER A 239 4.91 39.23 -29.64
C SER A 239 3.77 38.23 -29.79
N ILE A 240 2.85 38.51 -30.71
CA ILE A 240 1.70 37.64 -31.01
C ILE A 240 2.15 36.54 -31.97
N PHE A 241 1.70 35.31 -31.71
CA PHE A 241 1.92 34.22 -32.67
C PHE A 241 1.17 34.53 -33.98
N PRO A 242 1.75 34.24 -35.17
CA PRO A 242 1.12 34.49 -36.43
C PRO A 242 -0.20 33.74 -36.64
N MET A 243 -0.33 32.56 -36.03
CA MET A 243 -1.54 31.73 -36.15
C MET A 243 -2.38 31.83 -34.89
N PRO A 244 -3.64 32.27 -35.00
CA PRO A 244 -4.61 32.28 -33.90
C PRO A 244 -5.13 30.86 -33.62
N GLY A 245 -6.03 30.75 -32.66
CA GLY A 245 -6.78 29.54 -32.36
C GLY A 245 -6.22 28.72 -31.21
N ALA A 246 -7.09 28.23 -30.37
CA ALA A 246 -6.78 27.37 -29.25
C ALA A 246 -6.53 25.91 -29.69
N ALA A 247 -5.82 25.17 -28.89
CA ALA A 247 -5.55 23.73 -29.10
C ALA A 247 -6.38 22.88 -28.12
N GLN A 248 -6.59 21.62 -28.50
CA GLN A 248 -7.32 20.62 -27.70
C GLN A 248 -6.58 19.28 -27.67
N MET A 249 -6.68 18.58 -26.54
CA MET A 249 -6.14 17.23 -26.37
C MET A 249 -7.27 16.22 -26.23
N ILE A 250 -7.19 15.13 -26.99
CA ILE A 250 -8.14 14.01 -26.93
C ILE A 250 -7.39 12.78 -26.46
N PHE A 251 -7.78 12.26 -25.29
CA PHE A 251 -7.19 11.08 -24.68
C PHE A 251 -8.10 9.87 -24.83
N SER A 252 -7.54 8.77 -25.34
CA SER A 252 -8.13 7.44 -25.26
C SER A 252 -7.03 6.37 -25.28
N ASP A 253 -7.11 5.40 -24.39
CA ASP A 253 -6.23 4.22 -24.40
C ASP A 253 -6.83 3.10 -25.28
N LEU A 254 -8.11 3.24 -25.67
CA LEU A 254 -8.86 2.30 -26.48
C LEU A 254 -9.17 2.90 -27.87
N GLY A 255 -9.47 2.05 -28.86
CA GLY A 255 -9.81 2.51 -30.21
C GLY A 255 -8.68 3.23 -30.94
N THR A 256 -7.44 2.97 -30.57
CA THR A 256 -6.24 3.57 -31.21
C THR A 256 -6.06 3.10 -32.65
N LEU A 257 -5.04 3.60 -33.37
CA LEU A 257 -4.78 3.19 -34.75
C LEU A 257 -4.59 1.68 -34.91
N SER A 258 -4.01 1.01 -33.92
CA SER A 258 -3.82 -0.45 -33.93
C SER A 258 -5.13 -1.24 -33.83
N ALA A 259 -6.20 -0.63 -33.35
CA ALA A 259 -7.51 -1.27 -33.27
C ALA A 259 -8.10 -1.54 -34.67
N GLU A 260 -7.71 -0.81 -35.68
CA GLU A 260 -8.15 -1.07 -37.05
C GLU A 260 -7.77 -2.47 -37.53
N GLY A 261 -6.53 -2.91 -37.28
CA GLY A 261 -6.06 -4.24 -37.65
C GLY A 261 -6.67 -5.39 -36.82
N SER A 262 -7.01 -5.12 -35.56
CA SER A 262 -7.50 -6.15 -34.63
C SER A 262 -9.02 -6.19 -34.48
N ARG A 263 -9.71 -5.07 -34.78
CA ARG A 263 -11.15 -4.88 -34.58
C ARG A 263 -11.89 -4.36 -35.82
N GLY A 264 -11.17 -4.04 -36.90
CA GLY A 264 -11.75 -3.49 -38.14
C GLY A 264 -12.13 -2.03 -38.08
N PHE A 265 -11.95 -1.33 -36.93
CA PHE A 265 -12.31 0.09 -36.76
C PHE A 265 -11.32 0.79 -35.85
N SER A 266 -11.02 2.07 -36.14
CA SER A 266 -10.20 2.94 -35.28
C SER A 266 -10.93 4.22 -34.94
N ALA A 267 -11.16 4.47 -33.64
CA ALA A 267 -11.74 5.72 -33.17
C ALA A 267 -10.86 6.93 -33.51
N TYR A 268 -9.54 6.80 -33.46
CA TYR A 268 -8.61 7.87 -33.77
C TYR A 268 -8.70 8.31 -35.24
N ARG A 269 -8.75 7.33 -36.16
CA ARG A 269 -8.90 7.63 -37.60
C ARG A 269 -10.24 8.28 -37.84
N TRP A 270 -11.28 7.70 -37.30
CA TRP A 270 -12.63 8.20 -37.49
C TRP A 270 -12.82 9.64 -36.96
N ILE A 271 -12.30 9.96 -35.75
CA ILE A 271 -12.31 11.34 -35.20
C ILE A 271 -11.61 12.30 -36.17
N LYS A 272 -10.43 11.92 -36.65
CA LYS A 272 -9.69 12.74 -37.61
C LYS A 272 -10.48 12.99 -38.88
N ASP A 273 -11.02 11.94 -39.49
CA ASP A 273 -11.73 12.00 -40.76
C ASP A 273 -13.03 12.82 -40.61
N GLU A 274 -13.72 12.68 -39.49
CA GLU A 274 -14.95 13.41 -39.19
C GLU A 274 -14.69 14.91 -38.93
N LEU A 275 -13.64 15.27 -38.21
CA LEU A 275 -13.21 16.65 -38.04
C LEU A 275 -12.84 17.29 -39.40
N ILE A 276 -12.17 16.55 -40.27
CA ILE A 276 -11.86 17.00 -41.64
C ILE A 276 -13.15 17.21 -42.43
N ARG A 277 -14.11 16.29 -42.33
CA ARG A 277 -15.42 16.40 -42.98
C ARG A 277 -16.18 17.64 -42.53
N LEU A 278 -16.04 18.02 -41.25
CA LEU A 278 -16.62 19.25 -40.70
C LEU A 278 -15.87 20.53 -41.10
N GLY A 279 -14.74 20.45 -41.79
CA GLY A 279 -13.99 21.58 -42.31
C GLY A 279 -12.66 21.91 -41.56
N VAL A 280 -12.24 21.09 -40.62
CA VAL A 280 -10.94 21.28 -39.96
C VAL A 280 -9.81 20.90 -40.93
N PRO A 281 -8.80 21.76 -41.15
CA PRO A 281 -7.68 21.44 -42.02
C PRO A 281 -6.92 20.18 -41.53
N PRO A 282 -6.59 19.23 -42.42
CA PRO A 282 -5.90 18.00 -42.04
C PRO A 282 -4.55 18.23 -41.31
N ALA A 283 -3.88 19.36 -41.63
CA ALA A 283 -2.59 19.74 -41.00
C ALA A 283 -2.76 20.16 -39.53
N GLU A 284 -3.94 20.56 -39.08
CA GLU A 284 -4.22 20.94 -37.72
C GLU A 284 -4.49 19.74 -36.79
N ILE A 285 -4.58 18.51 -37.34
CA ILE A 285 -4.91 17.30 -36.60
C ILE A 285 -3.71 16.33 -36.55
N ALA A 286 -3.16 16.09 -35.38
CA ALA A 286 -2.06 15.15 -35.17
C ALA A 286 -2.48 13.95 -34.34
N ILE A 287 -2.01 12.77 -34.72
CA ILE A 287 -2.13 11.53 -33.94
C ILE A 287 -0.76 11.17 -33.39
N MET A 288 -0.63 11.14 -32.08
CA MET A 288 0.66 10.98 -31.39
C MET A 288 1.42 9.70 -31.75
N GLN A 289 0.71 8.63 -32.13
CA GLN A 289 1.31 7.36 -32.54
C GLN A 289 2.17 7.46 -33.83
N HIS A 290 2.00 8.50 -34.62
CA HIS A 290 2.84 8.75 -35.80
C HIS A 290 4.22 9.32 -35.43
N PHE A 291 4.38 9.91 -34.24
CA PHE A 291 5.61 10.57 -33.78
C PHE A 291 6.36 9.67 -32.81
N LYS A 292 7.33 8.91 -33.30
CA LYS A 292 8.06 7.92 -32.50
C LYS A 292 9.31 8.49 -31.84
N ARG A 293 10.03 9.36 -32.54
CA ARG A 293 11.32 9.92 -32.08
C ARG A 293 11.11 11.16 -31.21
N SER A 294 11.98 11.34 -30.21
CA SER A 294 11.90 12.50 -29.32
C SER A 294 11.92 13.84 -30.06
N ALA A 295 12.75 13.95 -31.11
CA ALA A 295 12.82 15.16 -31.93
C ALA A 295 11.52 15.45 -32.71
N GLU A 296 10.81 14.41 -33.19
CA GLU A 296 9.54 14.55 -33.87
C GLU A 296 8.45 15.01 -32.88
N LYS A 297 8.42 14.42 -31.69
CA LYS A 297 7.53 14.83 -30.61
C LYS A 297 7.76 16.28 -30.20
N GLN A 298 9.02 16.71 -30.06
CA GLN A 298 9.35 18.09 -29.72
C GLN A 298 8.89 19.07 -30.79
N ARG A 299 9.03 18.73 -32.08
CA ARG A 299 8.50 19.54 -33.19
C ARG A 299 6.99 19.65 -33.11
N LEU A 300 6.28 18.53 -32.90
CA LEU A 300 4.84 18.53 -32.72
C LEU A 300 4.41 19.47 -31.57
N PHE A 301 5.10 19.42 -30.41
CA PHE A 301 4.77 20.30 -29.28
C PHE A 301 4.99 21.77 -29.61
N ASN A 302 6.04 22.09 -30.38
CA ASN A 302 6.26 23.43 -30.89
C ASN A 302 5.17 23.84 -31.88
N ASP A 303 4.70 22.93 -32.74
CA ASP A 303 3.62 23.17 -33.69
C ASP A 303 2.28 23.41 -32.99
N ILE A 304 1.98 22.69 -31.89
CA ILE A 304 0.81 22.92 -31.05
C ILE A 304 0.89 24.32 -30.41
N ASN A 305 2.02 24.63 -29.77
CA ASN A 305 2.21 25.94 -29.12
C ASN A 305 2.19 27.10 -30.14
N ALA A 306 2.61 26.87 -31.37
CA ALA A 306 2.57 27.87 -32.45
C ALA A 306 1.19 28.00 -33.17
N GLY A 307 0.27 27.07 -32.90
CA GLY A 307 -1.10 27.08 -33.53
C GLY A 307 -1.18 26.37 -34.86
N ARG A 308 -0.13 25.73 -35.34
CA ARG A 308 -0.15 24.92 -36.57
C ARG A 308 -0.91 23.61 -36.41
N VAL A 309 -0.92 23.07 -35.19
CA VAL A 309 -1.71 21.89 -34.80
C VAL A 309 -2.64 22.29 -33.68
N ARG A 310 -3.92 22.09 -33.89
CA ARG A 310 -4.99 22.47 -32.95
C ARG A 310 -5.64 21.27 -32.26
N PHE A 311 -5.51 20.06 -32.83
CA PHE A 311 -5.96 18.82 -32.24
C PHE A 311 -4.80 17.83 -32.10
N VAL A 312 -4.66 17.24 -30.92
CA VAL A 312 -3.75 16.12 -30.73
C VAL A 312 -4.47 14.97 -30.05
N LEU A 313 -4.43 13.80 -30.70
CA LEU A 313 -5.02 12.56 -30.22
C LEU A 313 -3.92 11.62 -29.72
N GLY A 314 -4.11 11.00 -28.54
CA GLY A 314 -3.17 10.03 -28.03
C GLY A 314 -3.62 9.32 -26.77
N SER A 315 -2.84 8.31 -26.38
CA SER A 315 -3.08 7.55 -25.15
C SER A 315 -2.41 8.19 -23.94
N THR A 316 -2.78 7.75 -22.74
CA THR A 316 -2.12 8.14 -21.50
C THR A 316 -0.61 7.90 -21.59
N GLN A 317 -0.20 6.74 -22.10
CA GLN A 317 1.21 6.39 -22.25
C GLN A 317 1.98 7.33 -23.17
N THR A 318 1.35 7.80 -24.25
CA THR A 318 2.03 8.62 -25.26
C THR A 318 2.01 10.12 -24.96
N MET A 319 0.98 10.61 -24.28
CA MET A 319 0.76 12.03 -23.98
C MET A 319 0.71 12.36 -22.48
N GLY A 320 0.52 11.37 -21.59
CA GLY A 320 0.39 11.59 -20.16
C GLY A 320 1.68 12.05 -19.46
N THR A 321 2.84 11.89 -20.09
CA THR A 321 4.14 12.33 -19.54
C THR A 321 4.97 13.04 -20.61
N GLY A 322 5.82 14.00 -20.17
CA GLY A 322 6.82 14.64 -21.03
C GLY A 322 6.32 15.60 -22.10
N VAL A 323 5.01 15.90 -22.16
CA VAL A 323 4.40 16.82 -23.15
C VAL A 323 4.42 18.25 -22.62
N ASN A 324 5.05 19.17 -23.36
CA ASN A 324 5.11 20.61 -23.09
C ASN A 324 4.39 21.41 -24.19
N ALA A 325 3.09 21.20 -24.32
CA ALA A 325 2.24 21.80 -25.33
C ALA A 325 1.05 22.58 -24.74
N GLN A 326 1.19 23.05 -23.48
CA GLN A 326 0.09 23.64 -22.73
C GLN A 326 -0.26 25.07 -23.10
N LEU A 327 0.60 25.81 -23.80
CA LEU A 327 0.49 27.26 -23.96
C LEU A 327 -0.89 27.74 -24.39
N ARG A 328 -1.54 27.05 -25.31
CA ARG A 328 -2.85 27.39 -25.86
C ARG A 328 -3.93 26.32 -25.69
N LEU A 329 -3.70 25.34 -24.78
CA LEU A 329 -4.68 24.30 -24.54
C LEU A 329 -5.94 24.87 -23.88
N LYS A 330 -7.08 24.80 -24.58
CA LYS A 330 -8.39 25.27 -24.11
C LYS A 330 -9.25 24.13 -23.60
N ALA A 331 -9.18 22.96 -24.24
CA ALA A 331 -9.98 21.81 -23.85
C ALA A 331 -9.19 20.49 -23.81
N LEU A 332 -9.60 19.61 -22.89
CA LEU A 332 -9.14 18.25 -22.77
C LEU A 332 -10.33 17.30 -22.74
N HIS A 333 -10.25 16.24 -23.52
CA HIS A 333 -11.33 15.27 -23.67
C HIS A 333 -10.86 13.89 -23.22
N HIS A 334 -11.54 13.29 -22.23
CA HIS A 334 -11.40 11.89 -21.85
C HIS A 334 -12.45 11.06 -22.57
N LEU A 335 -12.10 10.49 -23.74
CA LEU A 335 -13.01 9.62 -24.48
C LEU A 335 -13.25 8.29 -23.76
N ASP A 336 -12.23 7.76 -23.11
CA ASP A 336 -12.29 6.60 -22.25
C ASP A 336 -11.94 6.92 -20.79
N VAL A 337 -12.34 6.03 -19.89
CA VAL A 337 -12.01 6.13 -18.46
C VAL A 337 -10.76 5.28 -18.16
N PRO A 338 -9.66 5.85 -17.70
CA PRO A 338 -8.50 5.05 -17.32
C PRO A 338 -8.75 4.22 -16.06
N TRP A 339 -7.91 3.21 -15.83
CA TRP A 339 -8.03 2.34 -14.67
C TRP A 339 -7.56 2.99 -13.36
N LEU A 340 -6.62 3.93 -13.45
CA LEU A 340 -5.96 4.52 -12.29
C LEU A 340 -6.27 6.02 -12.17
N PRO A 341 -6.50 6.53 -10.95
CA PRO A 341 -6.63 7.97 -10.72
C PRO A 341 -5.40 8.76 -11.16
N SER A 342 -4.21 8.19 -11.00
CA SER A 342 -2.96 8.79 -11.44
C SER A 342 -2.90 9.07 -12.94
N ASP A 343 -3.56 8.24 -13.75
CA ASP A 343 -3.63 8.45 -15.20
C ASP A 343 -4.52 9.63 -15.54
N ILE A 344 -5.62 9.79 -14.81
CA ILE A 344 -6.51 10.96 -14.93
C ILE A 344 -5.72 12.23 -14.56
N GLU A 345 -5.05 12.21 -13.42
CA GLU A 345 -4.24 13.34 -12.94
C GLU A 345 -3.11 13.68 -13.92
N GLN A 346 -2.44 12.68 -14.48
CA GLN A 346 -1.42 12.89 -15.51
C GLN A 346 -1.99 13.52 -16.79
N ARG A 347 -3.18 13.08 -17.27
CA ARG A 347 -3.86 13.67 -18.41
C ARG A 347 -4.21 15.14 -18.13
N GLU A 348 -4.88 15.42 -17.03
CA GLU A 348 -5.35 16.76 -16.64
C GLU A 348 -4.21 17.72 -16.32
N GLY A 349 -3.12 17.24 -15.75
CA GLY A 349 -1.89 17.99 -15.54
C GLY A 349 -1.23 18.48 -16.84
N ARG A 350 -1.73 18.11 -18.02
CA ARG A 350 -1.29 18.70 -19.30
C ARG A 350 -1.95 20.05 -19.58
N ILE A 351 -3.20 20.24 -19.17
CA ILE A 351 -3.95 21.47 -19.40
C ILE A 351 -3.93 22.40 -18.18
N GLU A 352 -4.10 21.89 -16.97
CA GLU A 352 -3.95 22.64 -15.72
C GLU A 352 -2.47 22.85 -15.37
N ARG A 353 -1.79 23.64 -16.16
CA ARG A 353 -0.35 23.79 -16.04
C ARG A 353 0.07 25.25 -16.20
N GLN A 354 1.10 25.63 -15.42
CA GLN A 354 1.75 26.92 -15.57
C GLN A 354 2.19 27.16 -17.01
N GLY A 355 1.96 28.36 -17.51
CA GLY A 355 2.28 28.75 -18.88
C GLY A 355 1.16 28.50 -19.89
N ASN A 356 0.02 27.95 -19.45
CA ASN A 356 -1.21 28.03 -20.23
C ASN A 356 -1.71 29.49 -20.20
N GLN A 357 -1.98 30.06 -21.37
CA GLN A 357 -2.39 31.47 -21.50
C GLN A 357 -3.92 31.64 -21.44
N ASN A 358 -4.69 30.57 -21.41
CA ASN A 358 -6.12 30.64 -21.16
C ASN A 358 -6.37 30.86 -19.67
N ASP A 359 -7.19 31.83 -19.31
CA ASP A 359 -7.59 32.03 -17.91
C ASP A 359 -8.53 30.93 -17.43
N GLU A 360 -9.32 30.37 -18.35
CA GLU A 360 -10.27 29.27 -18.13
C GLU A 360 -10.08 28.17 -19.17
N VAL A 361 -10.12 26.90 -18.70
CA VAL A 361 -10.01 25.68 -19.51
C VAL A 361 -11.19 24.74 -19.25
N GLU A 362 -11.44 23.84 -20.19
CA GLU A 362 -12.56 22.91 -20.14
C GLU A 362 -12.06 21.47 -20.16
N ILE A 363 -12.57 20.63 -19.25
CA ILE A 363 -12.26 19.21 -19.20
C ILE A 363 -13.54 18.41 -19.37
N TYR A 364 -13.60 17.61 -20.41
CA TYR A 364 -14.74 16.79 -20.75
C TYR A 364 -14.48 15.32 -20.44
N ALA A 365 -15.44 14.68 -19.79
CA ALA A 365 -15.46 13.24 -19.51
C ALA A 365 -16.67 12.63 -20.22
N TYR A 366 -16.41 11.69 -21.13
CA TYR A 366 -17.49 11.05 -21.89
C TYR A 366 -17.84 9.70 -21.25
N ALA A 367 -19.15 9.44 -21.11
CA ALA A 367 -19.66 8.20 -20.54
C ALA A 367 -20.92 7.73 -21.27
N THR A 368 -21.00 6.45 -21.59
CA THR A 368 -22.23 5.83 -22.09
C THR A 368 -23.05 5.35 -20.90
N LEU A 369 -24.32 5.77 -20.84
CA LEU A 369 -25.25 5.37 -19.78
C LEU A 369 -25.44 3.85 -19.79
N GLY A 370 -25.54 3.25 -18.62
CA GLY A 370 -25.64 1.79 -18.49
C GLY A 370 -24.36 1.01 -18.81
N SER A 371 -23.25 1.69 -19.11
CA SER A 371 -21.94 1.06 -19.30
C SER A 371 -21.09 1.09 -18.02
N MET A 372 -19.92 0.50 -18.08
CA MET A 372 -18.94 0.55 -16.98
C MET A 372 -18.35 1.95 -16.73
N ASP A 373 -18.51 2.90 -17.66
CA ASP A 373 -17.87 4.21 -17.60
C ASP A 373 -18.21 4.97 -16.31
N ALA A 374 -19.50 5.06 -15.97
CA ALA A 374 -19.95 5.79 -14.77
C ALA A 374 -19.33 5.23 -13.49
N THR A 375 -19.28 3.93 -13.38
CA THR A 375 -18.72 3.26 -12.21
C THR A 375 -17.19 3.39 -12.15
N MET A 376 -16.51 3.29 -13.28
CA MET A 376 -15.07 3.53 -13.35
C MET A 376 -14.73 4.96 -12.93
N TRP A 377 -15.53 5.97 -13.35
CA TRP A 377 -15.38 7.35 -12.89
C TRP A 377 -15.54 7.47 -11.37
N GLN A 378 -16.61 6.90 -10.80
CA GLN A 378 -16.86 6.91 -9.36
C GLN A 378 -15.75 6.22 -8.56
N ASN A 379 -15.27 5.07 -9.05
CA ASN A 379 -14.16 4.35 -8.41
C ASN A 379 -12.87 5.16 -8.42
N ASN A 380 -12.55 5.80 -9.56
CA ASN A 380 -11.37 6.65 -9.66
C ASN A 380 -11.46 7.87 -8.75
N GLU A 381 -12.63 8.51 -8.65
CA GLU A 381 -12.82 9.63 -7.71
C GLU A 381 -12.68 9.20 -6.24
N ARG A 382 -13.16 8.01 -5.89
CA ARG A 382 -13.03 7.47 -4.55
C ARG A 382 -11.55 7.16 -4.21
N LYS A 383 -10.82 6.53 -5.15
CA LYS A 383 -9.39 6.28 -5.03
C LYS A 383 -8.58 7.58 -4.97
N ALA A 384 -8.90 8.57 -5.78
CA ALA A 384 -8.22 9.87 -5.76
C ALA A 384 -8.39 10.58 -4.42
N ARG A 385 -9.61 10.59 -3.86
CA ARG A 385 -9.88 11.15 -2.51
C ARG A 385 -9.09 10.42 -1.43
N PHE A 386 -9.01 9.10 -1.52
CA PHE A 386 -8.21 8.26 -0.65
C PHE A 386 -6.70 8.63 -0.69
N ILE A 387 -6.11 8.69 -1.89
CA ILE A 387 -4.70 9.05 -2.07
C ILE A 387 -4.45 10.49 -1.55
N ALA A 388 -5.35 11.43 -1.86
CA ALA A 388 -5.26 12.80 -1.37
C ALA A 388 -5.32 12.86 0.16
N ALA A 389 -6.20 12.11 0.81
CA ALA A 389 -6.29 12.01 2.26
C ALA A 389 -5.00 11.44 2.87
N ALA A 390 -4.45 10.38 2.28
CA ALA A 390 -3.17 9.80 2.72
C ALA A 390 -1.99 10.77 2.59
N LEU A 391 -1.99 11.62 1.56
CA LEU A 391 -0.92 12.59 1.32
C LEU A 391 -1.13 13.93 2.06
N SER A 392 -2.38 14.29 2.39
CA SER A 392 -2.70 15.57 3.08
C SER A 392 -2.08 15.69 4.47
N GLY A 393 -1.81 14.55 5.11
CA GLY A 393 -1.32 14.50 6.50
C GLY A 393 -2.43 14.72 7.53
N ASP A 394 -3.67 14.49 7.16
CA ASP A 394 -4.80 14.53 8.09
C ASP A 394 -4.70 13.38 9.10
N ARG A 395 -4.37 13.73 10.34
CA ARG A 395 -4.20 12.80 11.46
C ARG A 395 -5.52 12.29 12.04
N THR A 396 -6.65 12.79 11.59
CA THR A 396 -7.98 12.33 12.05
C THR A 396 -8.36 11.00 11.40
N ILE A 397 -7.77 10.68 10.25
CA ILE A 397 -8.04 9.46 9.49
C ILE A 397 -7.18 8.32 10.04
N ARG A 398 -7.77 7.42 10.83
CA ARG A 398 -7.07 6.29 11.44
C ARG A 398 -7.00 5.05 10.56
N THR A 399 -7.98 4.87 9.69
CA THR A 399 -8.09 3.70 8.82
C THR A 399 -8.50 4.13 7.42
N ILE A 400 -7.97 3.44 6.41
CA ILE A 400 -8.26 3.71 5.01
C ILE A 400 -8.51 2.36 4.32
N ASP A 401 -9.71 2.16 3.76
CA ASP A 401 -10.06 0.93 3.05
C ASP A 401 -9.24 0.77 1.77
N ASP A 402 -8.54 -0.34 1.60
CA ASP A 402 -7.96 -0.72 0.31
C ASP A 402 -9.08 -1.29 -0.56
N ILE A 403 -9.44 -0.55 -1.59
CA ILE A 403 -10.54 -0.91 -2.48
C ILE A 403 -10.04 -2.00 -3.43
N GLY A 404 -10.19 -3.23 -3.00
CA GLY A 404 -9.89 -4.41 -3.81
C GLY A 404 -10.65 -4.41 -5.13
N GLU A 405 -9.92 -4.34 -6.23
CA GLU A 405 -10.46 -4.04 -7.56
C GLU A 405 -11.27 -5.17 -8.19
N ALA A 406 -10.91 -6.44 -7.95
CA ALA A 406 -11.37 -7.51 -8.81
C ALA A 406 -12.76 -8.08 -8.46
N ALA A 407 -13.09 -8.27 -7.19
CA ALA A 407 -14.39 -8.83 -6.81
C ALA A 407 -15.55 -7.84 -7.07
N ASN A 408 -15.32 -6.55 -6.79
CA ASN A 408 -16.29 -5.50 -7.11
C ASN A 408 -16.45 -5.26 -8.61
N GLN A 409 -15.39 -5.41 -9.40
CA GLN A 409 -15.44 -5.23 -10.85
C GLN A 409 -16.27 -6.33 -11.54
N PHE A 410 -16.21 -7.55 -11.05
CA PHE A 410 -16.98 -8.66 -11.60
C PHE A 410 -18.47 -8.53 -11.34
N ALA A 411 -18.89 -8.34 -10.08
CA ALA A 411 -20.28 -8.15 -9.71
C ALA A 411 -20.88 -6.93 -10.43
N LEU A 412 -20.06 -5.90 -10.60
CA LEU A 412 -20.41 -4.68 -11.30
C LEU A 412 -20.53 -4.87 -12.82
N ALA A 413 -19.58 -5.60 -13.44
CA ALA A 413 -19.66 -5.91 -14.86
C ALA A 413 -20.92 -6.73 -15.17
N LYS A 414 -21.27 -7.69 -14.31
CA LYS A 414 -22.49 -8.50 -14.40
C LYS A 414 -23.76 -7.64 -14.23
N ALA A 415 -23.80 -6.75 -13.24
CA ALA A 415 -24.92 -5.86 -13.02
C ALA A 415 -25.14 -4.89 -14.17
N ILE A 416 -24.05 -4.32 -14.72
CA ILE A 416 -24.10 -3.41 -15.86
C ILE A 416 -24.51 -4.14 -17.13
N ALA A 417 -23.97 -5.35 -17.36
CA ALA A 417 -24.30 -6.15 -18.53
C ALA A 417 -25.77 -6.60 -18.55
N SER A 418 -26.36 -6.86 -17.38
CA SER A 418 -27.78 -7.25 -17.26
C SER A 418 -28.76 -6.06 -17.40
N GLY A 419 -28.31 -4.81 -17.26
CA GLY A 419 -29.15 -3.62 -17.29
C GLY A 419 -30.10 -3.45 -16.09
N ASP A 420 -30.02 -4.32 -15.07
CA ASP A 420 -30.88 -4.27 -13.89
C ASP A 420 -30.19 -3.49 -12.76
N ALA A 421 -30.70 -2.30 -12.47
CA ALA A 421 -30.18 -1.44 -11.40
C ALA A 421 -30.16 -2.10 -10.00
N ARG A 422 -31.04 -3.09 -9.77
CA ARG A 422 -31.10 -3.84 -8.50
C ARG A 422 -29.87 -4.73 -8.31
N LEU A 423 -29.28 -5.25 -9.40
CA LEU A 423 -28.03 -6.01 -9.32
C LEU A 423 -26.85 -5.12 -8.92
N MET A 424 -26.86 -3.84 -9.30
CA MET A 424 -25.88 -2.87 -8.81
C MET A 424 -26.07 -2.61 -7.31
N GLN A 425 -27.32 -2.45 -6.87
CA GLN A 425 -27.64 -2.32 -5.45
C GLN A 425 -27.22 -3.55 -4.65
N LYS A 426 -27.47 -4.77 -5.19
CA LYS A 426 -27.03 -6.03 -4.58
C LYS A 426 -25.52 -6.07 -4.44
N ALA A 427 -24.77 -5.80 -5.50
CA ALA A 427 -23.30 -5.76 -5.47
C ALA A 427 -22.76 -4.75 -4.45
N GLY A 428 -23.39 -3.59 -4.32
CA GLY A 428 -23.05 -2.60 -3.30
C GLY A 428 -23.27 -3.10 -1.87
N LEU A 429 -24.45 -3.70 -1.61
CA LEU A 429 -24.79 -4.28 -0.31
C LEU A 429 -23.90 -5.48 0.04
N GLU A 430 -23.62 -6.37 -0.91
CA GLU A 430 -22.68 -7.49 -0.73
C GLU A 430 -21.27 -6.98 -0.34
N GLY A 431 -20.81 -5.91 -0.99
CA GLY A 431 -19.55 -5.26 -0.63
C GLY A 431 -19.53 -4.69 0.79
N GLU A 432 -20.63 -4.04 1.22
CA GLU A 432 -20.76 -3.49 2.57
C GLU A 432 -20.86 -4.61 3.63
N VAL A 433 -21.65 -5.65 3.37
CA VAL A 433 -21.77 -6.84 4.24
C VAL A 433 -20.40 -7.51 4.37
N ALA A 434 -19.73 -7.76 3.25
CA ALA A 434 -18.39 -8.35 3.27
C ALA A 434 -17.38 -7.48 4.05
N ARG A 435 -17.48 -6.15 3.97
CA ARG A 435 -16.67 -5.23 4.78
C ARG A 435 -16.93 -5.40 6.28
N LEU A 436 -18.20 -5.38 6.67
CA LEU A 436 -18.61 -5.48 8.08
C LEU A 436 -18.33 -6.86 8.68
N ASP A 437 -18.54 -7.93 7.90
CA ASP A 437 -18.17 -9.30 8.30
C ASP A 437 -16.66 -9.44 8.53
N ARG A 438 -15.90 -8.81 7.68
CA ARG A 438 -14.46 -8.74 7.84
C ARG A 438 -14.04 -8.03 9.12
N GLN A 439 -14.65 -6.88 9.41
CA GLN A 439 -14.37 -6.14 10.66
C GLN A 439 -14.79 -6.95 11.89
N ARG A 440 -15.89 -7.70 11.79
CA ARG A 440 -16.32 -8.63 12.82
C ARG A 440 -15.31 -9.77 13.04
N ALA A 441 -14.83 -10.38 11.97
CA ALA A 441 -13.79 -11.41 12.05
C ALA A 441 -12.50 -10.88 12.69
N ALA A 442 -12.03 -9.68 12.28
CA ALA A 442 -10.88 -9.04 12.89
C ALA A 442 -11.07 -8.74 14.38
N HIS A 443 -12.29 -8.33 14.78
CA HIS A 443 -12.62 -8.15 16.19
C HIS A 443 -12.50 -9.46 16.98
N PHE A 444 -12.97 -10.58 16.43
CA PHE A 444 -12.82 -11.89 17.06
C PHE A 444 -11.36 -12.34 17.14
N ASP A 445 -10.56 -12.09 16.09
CA ASP A 445 -9.13 -12.39 16.08
C ASP A 445 -8.38 -11.53 17.12
N ASP A 446 -8.74 -10.24 17.24
CA ASP A 446 -8.21 -9.36 18.31
C ASP A 446 -8.58 -9.90 19.70
N GLN A 447 -9.83 -10.35 19.91
CA GLN A 447 -10.24 -10.96 21.18
C GLN A 447 -9.43 -12.23 21.51
N LEU A 448 -9.08 -13.04 20.52
CA LEU A 448 -8.19 -14.20 20.70
C LEU A 448 -6.76 -13.77 21.01
N ALA A 449 -6.27 -12.73 20.35
CA ALA A 449 -4.95 -12.15 20.62
C ALA A 449 -4.89 -11.56 22.04
N VAL A 450 -5.93 -10.83 22.47
CA VAL A 450 -6.06 -10.29 23.83
C VAL A 450 -6.03 -11.39 24.88
N ARG A 451 -6.69 -12.53 24.65
CA ARG A 451 -6.61 -13.69 25.56
C ARG A 451 -5.17 -14.22 25.72
N ARG A 452 -4.42 -14.33 24.60
CA ARG A 452 -3.01 -14.74 24.66
C ARG A 452 -2.15 -13.71 25.38
N GLN A 453 -2.39 -12.43 25.14
CA GLN A 453 -1.69 -11.32 25.80
C GLN A 453 -1.97 -11.31 27.32
N ILE A 454 -3.20 -11.62 27.75
CA ILE A 454 -3.54 -11.79 29.17
C ILE A 454 -2.72 -12.92 29.79
N SER A 455 -2.67 -14.09 29.13
CA SER A 455 -1.89 -15.24 29.63
C SER A 455 -0.40 -14.91 29.75
N ASN A 456 0.18 -14.26 28.73
CA ASN A 456 1.56 -13.84 28.73
C ASN A 456 1.86 -12.78 29.82
N ALA A 457 1.00 -11.76 29.93
CA ALA A 457 1.16 -10.71 30.93
C ALA A 457 1.00 -11.23 32.36
N ASP A 458 0.13 -12.21 32.59
CA ASP A 458 -0.03 -12.86 33.89
C ASP A 458 1.20 -13.71 34.23
N PHE A 459 1.73 -14.46 33.27
CA PHE A 459 2.98 -15.20 33.42
C PHE A 459 4.16 -14.28 33.77
N ASP A 460 4.32 -13.15 33.00
CA ASP A 460 5.35 -12.16 33.26
C ASP A 460 5.21 -11.53 34.65
N LEU A 461 3.97 -11.21 35.06
CA LEU A 461 3.68 -10.65 36.37
C LEU A 461 4.08 -11.61 37.50
N GLN A 462 3.71 -12.88 37.36
CA GLN A 462 4.04 -13.90 38.37
C GLN A 462 5.56 -14.18 38.41
N ALA A 463 6.22 -14.18 37.25
CA ALA A 463 7.68 -14.33 37.16
C ALA A 463 8.38 -13.15 37.82
N ALA A 464 7.97 -11.92 37.55
CA ALA A 464 8.54 -10.72 38.14
C ALA A 464 8.31 -10.68 39.68
N ARG A 465 7.11 -11.05 40.15
CA ARG A 465 6.80 -11.14 41.59
C ARG A 465 7.70 -12.15 42.30
N ARG A 466 7.83 -13.36 41.73
CA ARG A 466 8.75 -14.38 42.27
C ARG A 466 10.18 -13.85 42.32
N ARG A 467 10.60 -13.09 41.31
CA ARG A 467 11.95 -12.52 41.27
C ARG A 467 12.15 -11.45 42.35
N VAL A 468 11.14 -10.59 42.58
CA VAL A 468 11.14 -9.61 43.68
C VAL A 468 11.33 -10.31 45.03
N GLU A 469 10.57 -11.38 45.28
CA GLU A 469 10.67 -12.16 46.52
C GLU A 469 12.07 -12.79 46.67
N GLN A 470 12.60 -13.43 45.63
CA GLN A 470 13.93 -14.03 45.62
C GLN A 470 15.05 -13.03 45.95
N ILE A 471 15.00 -11.86 45.27
CA ILE A 471 16.00 -10.80 45.52
C ILE A 471 15.82 -10.22 46.92
N GLY A 472 14.60 -10.13 47.42
CA GLY A 472 14.30 -9.70 48.78
C GLY A 472 14.93 -10.63 49.84
N GLU A 473 14.88 -11.94 49.62
CA GLU A 473 15.58 -12.92 50.50
C GLU A 473 17.10 -12.82 50.39
N ASP A 474 17.62 -12.68 49.16
CA ASP A 474 19.08 -12.48 48.98
C ASP A 474 19.59 -11.22 49.71
N LEU A 475 18.80 -10.14 49.70
CA LEU A 475 19.16 -8.89 50.39
C LEU A 475 19.18 -9.03 51.92
N LYS A 476 18.34 -9.92 52.49
CA LYS A 476 18.39 -10.23 53.93
C LYS A 476 19.66 -10.98 54.32
N LEU A 477 20.17 -11.82 53.41
CA LEU A 477 21.42 -12.57 53.63
C LEU A 477 22.65 -11.73 53.35
N ARG A 478 22.50 -10.69 52.55
CA ARG A 478 23.62 -9.88 52.09
C ARG A 478 24.33 -9.14 53.22
N VAL A 479 25.65 -9.33 53.28
CA VAL A 479 26.58 -8.58 54.16
C VAL A 479 27.41 -7.64 53.28
N SER A 480 27.62 -6.40 53.73
CA SER A 480 28.45 -5.43 53.02
C SER A 480 29.90 -5.93 52.91
N THR A 481 30.44 -5.85 51.68
CA THR A 481 31.84 -6.17 51.39
C THR A 481 32.69 -4.92 51.16
N ARG A 482 32.15 -3.69 51.38
CA ARG A 482 32.86 -2.44 51.10
C ARG A 482 33.99 -2.16 52.06
N ALA A 483 35.09 -1.63 51.55
CA ALA A 483 36.28 -1.22 52.29
C ALA A 483 36.82 -2.33 53.19
N GLU A 484 36.86 -2.11 54.47
CA GLU A 484 37.39 -3.05 55.48
C GLU A 484 36.39 -4.17 55.83
N ASN A 485 35.16 -4.12 55.36
CA ASN A 485 34.14 -5.12 55.63
C ASN A 485 34.24 -6.34 54.69
N PHE A 486 35.22 -6.40 53.80
CA PHE A 486 35.42 -7.56 52.95
C PHE A 486 35.80 -8.78 53.75
N VAL A 487 35.02 -9.85 53.63
CA VAL A 487 35.28 -11.15 54.25
C VAL A 487 34.91 -12.26 53.30
N TYR A 488 35.84 -13.14 53.04
CA TYR A 488 35.63 -14.42 52.38
C TYR A 488 35.78 -15.54 53.41
N LEU A 489 34.74 -16.35 53.58
CA LEU A 489 34.73 -17.50 54.47
C LEU A 489 34.89 -18.79 53.68
N TRP A 490 35.94 -19.56 53.89
CA TRP A 490 36.20 -20.84 53.26
C TRP A 490 36.78 -21.87 54.26
N GLN A 491 36.08 -22.99 54.47
CA GLN A 491 36.47 -24.06 55.34
C GLN A 491 36.95 -23.54 56.72
N ASP A 492 36.15 -22.85 57.44
CA ASP A 492 36.40 -22.21 58.71
C ASP A 492 37.56 -21.19 58.76
N ARG A 493 38.09 -20.83 57.60
CA ARG A 493 39.08 -19.77 57.45
C ARG A 493 38.41 -18.46 56.99
N ARG A 494 38.77 -17.39 57.66
CA ARG A 494 38.40 -16.04 57.31
C ARG A 494 39.56 -15.39 56.56
N ILE A 495 39.27 -14.86 55.36
CA ILE A 495 40.20 -14.14 54.49
C ILE A 495 39.70 -12.75 54.29
N ASP A 496 40.43 -11.75 54.75
CA ASP A 496 40.00 -10.33 54.69
C ASP A 496 40.69 -9.58 53.51
N GLU A 497 41.65 -10.23 52.84
CA GLU A 497 42.38 -9.64 51.72
C GLU A 497 41.80 -10.11 50.39
N ARG A 498 41.32 -9.15 49.58
CA ARG A 498 40.69 -9.41 48.27
C ARG A 498 41.58 -10.15 47.28
N ARG A 499 42.88 -9.79 47.24
CA ARG A 499 43.82 -10.41 46.30
C ARG A 499 44.03 -11.89 46.64
N THR A 500 44.18 -12.21 47.92
CA THR A 500 44.34 -13.57 48.42
C THR A 500 43.08 -14.41 48.20
N ALA A 501 41.90 -13.86 48.47
CA ALA A 501 40.61 -14.49 48.21
C ALA A 501 40.43 -14.81 46.71
N GLY A 502 40.65 -13.83 45.84
CA GLY A 502 40.51 -14.01 44.39
C GLY A 502 41.53 -14.99 43.80
N ALA A 503 42.78 -14.98 44.30
CA ALA A 503 43.81 -15.95 43.90
C ALA A 503 43.42 -17.39 44.27
N LEU A 504 42.86 -17.59 45.46
CA LEU A 504 42.37 -18.87 45.89
C LEU A 504 41.19 -19.37 45.02
N LEU A 505 40.19 -18.55 44.79
CA LEU A 505 39.05 -18.89 43.94
C LEU A 505 39.47 -19.24 42.50
N LEU A 506 40.32 -18.42 41.87
CA LEU A 506 40.84 -18.71 40.53
C LEU A 506 41.67 -19.98 40.48
N SER A 507 42.48 -20.24 41.52
CA SER A 507 43.26 -21.47 41.58
C SER A 507 42.38 -22.72 41.61
N LYS A 508 41.26 -22.68 42.31
CA LYS A 508 40.28 -23.79 42.36
C LYS A 508 39.55 -24.00 41.04
N VAL A 509 39.13 -22.94 40.38
CA VAL A 509 38.51 -23.01 39.05
C VAL A 509 39.50 -23.56 38.02
N ARG A 510 40.76 -23.10 38.02
CA ARG A 510 41.80 -23.59 37.12
C ARG A 510 42.18 -25.05 37.40
N LEU A 511 42.15 -25.47 38.66
CA LEU A 511 42.37 -26.87 39.04
C LEU A 511 41.24 -27.75 38.47
N ALA A 512 39.97 -27.34 38.63
CA ALA A 512 38.82 -28.05 38.09
C ALA A 512 38.87 -28.20 36.56
N LEU A 513 39.29 -27.14 35.84
CA LEU A 513 39.55 -27.18 34.41
C LEU A 513 40.64 -28.18 34.03
N ARG A 514 41.75 -28.17 34.76
CA ARG A 514 42.90 -29.03 34.48
C ARG A 514 42.61 -30.51 34.74
N GLU A 515 41.91 -30.81 35.86
CA GLU A 515 41.58 -32.17 36.28
C GLU A 515 40.35 -32.73 35.59
N LYS A 516 39.62 -31.88 34.80
CA LYS A 516 38.36 -32.22 34.13
C LYS A 516 37.34 -32.86 35.08
N THR A 517 37.26 -32.33 36.29
CA THR A 517 36.29 -32.79 37.30
C THR A 517 34.88 -32.32 36.91
N ALA A 518 33.97 -33.25 36.63
CA ALA A 518 32.58 -32.94 36.28
C ALA A 518 31.70 -32.90 37.55
N THR A 519 31.94 -31.92 38.43
CA THR A 519 31.16 -31.76 39.67
C THR A 519 31.09 -30.30 40.09
N GLU A 520 30.04 -29.97 40.80
CA GLU A 520 29.94 -28.73 41.55
C GLU A 520 30.54 -28.93 42.93
N PHE A 521 31.35 -27.99 43.41
CA PHE A 521 31.92 -28.03 44.75
C PHE A 521 31.90 -26.65 45.41
N ASP A 522 31.62 -26.67 46.71
CA ASP A 522 31.48 -25.47 47.53
C ASP A 522 32.84 -24.76 47.70
N LEU A 523 32.85 -23.47 47.48
CA LEU A 523 34.00 -22.59 47.68
C LEU A 523 33.77 -21.58 48.81
N GLY A 524 32.79 -21.81 49.69
CA GLY A 524 32.50 -20.94 50.82
C GLY A 524 31.55 -19.81 50.53
N SER A 525 31.73 -18.66 51.19
CA SER A 525 30.78 -17.53 51.03
C SER A 525 31.48 -16.18 51.01
N ILE A 526 30.93 -15.26 50.20
CA ILE A 526 31.33 -13.85 50.14
C ILE A 526 30.05 -12.99 50.23
N GLY A 527 30.09 -11.98 51.09
CA GLY A 527 28.97 -11.07 51.26
C GLY A 527 27.66 -11.74 51.71
N GLY A 528 27.76 -12.85 52.48
CA GLY A 528 26.63 -13.61 53.00
C GLY A 528 26.05 -14.65 52.02
N LEU A 529 26.49 -14.68 50.76
CA LEU A 529 26.04 -15.64 49.78
C LEU A 529 27.09 -16.72 49.49
N LYS A 530 26.63 -17.96 49.24
CA LYS A 530 27.51 -19.09 48.92
C LYS A 530 28.06 -18.94 47.51
N VAL A 531 29.34 -19.32 47.37
CA VAL A 531 30.06 -19.37 46.12
C VAL A 531 30.54 -20.80 45.88
N ALA A 532 30.33 -21.31 44.68
CA ALA A 532 30.75 -22.64 44.27
C ALA A 532 31.45 -22.60 42.89
N CYS A 533 32.15 -23.68 42.56
CA CYS A 533 32.66 -23.89 41.22
C CYS A 533 31.80 -24.95 40.51
N SER A 534 31.22 -24.62 39.37
CA SER A 534 30.55 -25.58 38.50
C SER A 534 31.47 -25.90 37.32
N ALA A 535 31.77 -27.17 37.11
CA ALA A 535 32.65 -27.59 36.04
C ALA A 535 32.05 -28.78 35.28
N GLY A 536 32.16 -28.76 33.95
CA GLY A 536 31.62 -29.84 33.11
C GLY A 536 31.82 -29.63 31.61
N PRO A 537 31.50 -30.65 30.80
CA PRO A 537 31.55 -30.52 29.35
C PRO A 537 30.37 -29.68 28.81
N THR A 538 30.64 -28.76 27.91
CA THR A 538 29.63 -28.02 27.17
C THR A 538 29.00 -28.89 26.06
N TRP A 539 27.93 -28.40 25.45
CA TRP A 539 27.29 -29.03 24.28
C TRP A 539 28.27 -29.19 23.07
N ARG A 540 29.35 -28.38 23.01
CA ARG A 540 30.44 -28.50 22.02
C ARG A 540 31.51 -29.50 22.41
N ARG A 541 31.34 -30.22 23.53
CA ARG A 541 32.34 -31.14 24.15
C ARG A 541 33.62 -30.43 24.60
N GLU A 542 33.61 -29.12 24.69
CA GLU A 542 34.68 -28.38 25.36
C GLU A 542 34.42 -28.42 26.88
N TYR A 543 35.47 -28.40 27.66
CA TYR A 543 35.36 -28.46 29.12
C TYR A 543 35.45 -27.05 29.70
N GLU A 544 34.42 -26.63 30.43
CA GLU A 544 34.38 -25.33 31.08
C GLU A 544 34.27 -25.49 32.61
N ALA A 545 34.89 -24.55 33.34
CA ALA A 545 34.69 -24.41 34.76
C ALA A 545 34.37 -22.93 35.05
N ASN A 546 33.23 -22.69 35.70
CA ASN A 546 32.75 -21.35 36.02
C ASN A 546 32.52 -21.22 37.52
N LEU A 547 32.74 -20.01 38.02
CA LEU A 547 32.35 -19.68 39.37
C LEU A 547 30.86 -19.35 39.37
N ILE A 548 30.10 -19.85 40.33
CA ILE A 548 28.71 -19.57 40.54
C ILE A 548 28.46 -19.01 41.94
N MET A 549 27.56 -18.04 42.01
CA MET A 549 27.02 -17.54 43.27
C MET A 549 25.61 -18.08 43.44
N HIS A 550 25.34 -18.82 44.49
CA HIS A 550 24.01 -19.31 44.80
C HIS A 550 23.15 -18.17 45.33
N ARG A 551 22.16 -17.82 44.55
CA ARG A 551 21.09 -16.89 44.92
C ARG A 551 19.79 -17.65 45.18
N THR A 552 18.85 -17.01 45.81
CA THR A 552 17.57 -17.65 46.12
C THR A 552 16.82 -18.03 44.82
N GLY A 553 16.74 -19.35 44.57
CA GLY A 553 16.02 -19.90 43.42
C GLY A 553 16.76 -19.84 42.06
N PHE A 554 18.01 -19.42 42.00
CA PHE A 554 18.82 -19.48 40.78
C PHE A 554 20.32 -19.33 41.07
N GLU A 555 21.15 -19.65 40.06
CA GLU A 555 22.61 -19.55 40.11
C GLU A 555 23.08 -18.38 39.26
N GLN A 556 23.88 -17.50 39.85
CA GLN A 556 24.49 -16.40 39.15
C GLN A 556 25.90 -16.81 38.71
N HIS A 557 26.07 -17.00 37.39
CA HIS A 557 27.38 -17.31 36.82
C HIS A 557 28.30 -16.10 36.83
N ILE A 558 29.58 -16.35 37.14
CA ILE A 558 30.64 -15.36 37.20
C ILE A 558 31.76 -15.82 36.27
N GLU A 559 32.02 -15.03 35.24
CA GLU A 559 33.05 -15.35 34.24
C GLU A 559 34.46 -15.40 34.86
N THR A 560 35.20 -16.47 34.54
CA THR A 560 36.53 -16.76 35.06
C THR A 560 37.55 -17.01 33.95
N GLY A 561 37.48 -16.30 32.83
CA GLY A 561 38.40 -16.45 31.70
C GLY A 561 39.87 -16.21 32.06
N ASP A 562 40.79 -16.55 31.15
CA ASP A 562 42.24 -16.51 31.37
C ASP A 562 42.80 -15.12 31.70
N ASP A 563 42.12 -14.07 31.27
CA ASP A 563 42.44 -12.66 31.48
C ASP A 563 41.98 -12.10 32.84
N VAL A 564 41.20 -12.89 33.60
CA VAL A 564 40.64 -12.43 34.88
C VAL A 564 41.70 -12.41 35.98
N THR A 565 41.94 -11.22 36.50
CA THR A 565 42.84 -11.04 37.64
C THR A 565 42.14 -11.39 38.97
N PRO A 566 42.90 -11.79 40.04
CA PRO A 566 42.32 -12.06 41.35
C PRO A 566 41.45 -10.92 41.90
N ILE A 567 41.92 -9.69 41.80
CA ILE A 567 41.17 -8.49 42.25
C ILE A 567 39.95 -8.26 41.35
N GLY A 568 40.10 -8.45 40.03
CA GLY A 568 39.00 -8.31 39.06
C GLY A 568 37.88 -9.31 39.32
N LEU A 569 38.18 -10.54 39.71
CA LEU A 569 37.16 -11.53 40.08
C LEU A 569 36.35 -11.07 41.29
N ILE A 570 37.03 -10.64 42.35
CA ILE A 570 36.35 -10.14 43.57
C ILE A 570 35.50 -8.91 43.24
N ALA A 571 36.02 -7.99 42.41
CA ALA A 571 35.24 -6.82 41.98
C ALA A 571 33.96 -7.21 41.24
N ARG A 572 33.97 -8.25 40.41
CA ARG A 572 32.75 -8.80 39.75
C ARG A 572 31.76 -9.33 40.79
N ILE A 573 32.23 -10.07 41.79
CA ILE A 573 31.40 -10.57 42.89
C ILE A 573 30.77 -9.40 43.67
N GLU A 574 31.61 -8.45 44.09
CA GLU A 574 31.16 -7.27 44.82
C GLU A 574 30.16 -6.44 44.01
N HIS A 575 30.37 -6.31 42.69
CA HIS A 575 29.42 -5.63 41.79
C HIS A 575 28.05 -6.33 41.77
N ILE A 576 27.98 -7.65 41.70
CA ILE A 576 26.74 -8.42 41.80
C ILE A 576 26.00 -8.09 43.09
N LEU A 577 26.72 -8.15 44.21
CA LEU A 577 26.18 -7.86 45.54
C LEU A 577 25.66 -6.41 45.64
N GLU A 578 26.42 -5.45 45.14
CA GLU A 578 26.06 -4.04 45.20
C GLU A 578 24.87 -3.67 44.30
N ARG A 579 24.68 -4.40 43.19
CA ARG A 579 23.62 -4.16 42.23
C ARG A 579 22.26 -4.72 42.65
N MET A 580 22.21 -5.62 43.64
CA MET A 580 20.97 -6.26 44.09
C MET A 580 19.83 -5.29 44.47
N PRO A 581 20.05 -4.16 45.16
CA PRO A 581 18.96 -3.22 45.42
C PRO A 581 18.39 -2.56 44.17
N GLN A 582 19.25 -2.29 43.17
CA GLN A 582 18.83 -1.75 41.89
C GLN A 582 18.04 -2.81 41.08
N GLU A 583 18.51 -4.06 41.12
CA GLU A 583 17.81 -5.19 40.50
C GLU A 583 16.43 -5.37 41.12
N LEU A 584 16.28 -5.24 42.44
CA LEU A 584 14.97 -5.26 43.11
C LEU A 584 14.06 -4.17 42.55
N GLN A 585 14.52 -2.94 42.51
CA GLN A 585 13.74 -1.81 42.00
C GLN A 585 13.34 -1.99 40.54
N GLU A 586 14.22 -2.54 39.71
CA GLU A 586 13.92 -2.87 38.33
C GLU A 586 12.80 -3.92 38.23
N GLN A 587 12.82 -4.95 39.06
CA GLN A 587 11.79 -5.98 39.07
C GLN A 587 10.46 -5.46 39.64
N GLU A 588 10.48 -4.61 40.67
CA GLU A 588 9.27 -3.93 41.17
C GLU A 588 8.59 -3.10 40.10
N ARG A 589 9.35 -2.34 39.30
CA ARG A 589 8.82 -1.63 38.13
C ARG A 589 8.23 -2.57 37.08
N ARG A 590 8.84 -3.74 36.84
CA ARG A 590 8.28 -4.75 35.94
C ARG A 590 6.96 -5.32 36.46
N VAL A 591 6.83 -5.53 37.77
CA VAL A 591 5.55 -5.94 38.41
C VAL A 591 4.48 -4.90 38.14
N GLU A 592 4.76 -3.61 38.35
CA GLU A 592 3.83 -2.53 38.11
C GLU A 592 3.42 -2.45 36.62
N GLN A 593 4.37 -2.45 35.71
CA GLN A 593 4.14 -2.42 34.28
C GLN A 593 3.34 -3.63 33.76
N ALA A 594 3.67 -4.84 34.23
CA ALA A 594 2.95 -6.05 33.87
C ALA A 594 1.52 -6.02 34.44
N GLY A 595 1.34 -5.51 35.65
CA GLY A 595 0.03 -5.30 36.26
C GLY A 595 -0.86 -4.34 35.47
N HIS A 596 -0.32 -3.21 35.06
CA HIS A 596 -1.04 -2.24 34.20
C HIS A 596 -1.43 -2.83 32.85
N ARG A 597 -0.49 -3.55 32.18
CA ARG A 597 -0.79 -4.24 30.92
C ARG A 597 -1.90 -5.27 31.08
N LEU A 598 -1.81 -6.09 32.12
CA LEU A 598 -2.81 -7.12 32.41
C LEU A 598 -4.21 -6.52 32.66
N ALA A 599 -4.29 -5.42 33.41
CA ALA A 599 -5.54 -4.71 33.65
C ALA A 599 -6.15 -4.17 32.34
N GLY A 600 -5.34 -3.49 31.51
CA GLY A 600 -5.81 -2.95 30.23
C GLY A 600 -6.26 -4.06 29.25
N TYR A 601 -5.59 -5.20 29.21
CA TYR A 601 -6.02 -6.33 28.38
C TYR A 601 -7.32 -6.96 28.90
N LYS A 602 -7.50 -7.08 30.21
CA LYS A 602 -8.74 -7.59 30.80
C LYS A 602 -9.95 -6.69 30.53
N GLU A 603 -9.78 -5.37 30.50
CA GLU A 603 -10.83 -4.42 30.16
C GLU A 603 -11.28 -4.56 28.70
N ARG A 604 -10.37 -4.88 27.79
CA ARG A 604 -10.67 -5.08 26.36
C ARG A 604 -11.30 -6.44 26.06
N LEU A 605 -11.12 -7.42 26.92
CA LEU A 605 -11.65 -8.77 26.69
C LEU A 605 -13.17 -8.80 26.84
N GLY A 606 -13.86 -9.40 25.86
CA GLY A 606 -15.31 -9.61 25.87
C GLY A 606 -16.12 -8.41 25.43
N GLN A 607 -15.50 -7.34 24.94
CA GLN A 607 -16.24 -6.22 24.36
C GLN A 607 -17.00 -6.69 23.10
N PRO A 608 -18.28 -6.32 22.92
CA PRO A 608 -19.05 -6.69 21.74
C PRO A 608 -18.53 -5.95 20.49
N PHE A 609 -18.75 -6.54 19.33
CA PHE A 609 -18.45 -5.86 18.06
C PHE A 609 -19.36 -4.65 17.88
N ALA A 610 -18.78 -3.44 17.83
CA ALA A 610 -19.52 -2.18 17.84
C ALA A 610 -20.46 -1.99 16.64
N LEU A 611 -20.14 -2.60 15.48
CA LEU A 611 -20.91 -2.47 14.24
C LEU A 611 -21.83 -3.66 13.98
N GLN A 612 -22.12 -4.51 14.97
CA GLN A 612 -23.00 -5.68 14.80
C GLN A 612 -24.39 -5.29 14.29
N GLY A 613 -24.99 -4.25 14.82
CA GLY A 613 -26.31 -3.79 14.39
C GLY A 613 -26.35 -3.25 12.95
N GLU A 614 -25.26 -2.62 12.50
CA GLU A 614 -25.12 -2.18 11.11
C GLU A 614 -25.02 -3.40 10.17
N LEU A 615 -24.23 -4.39 10.55
CA LEU A 615 -24.09 -5.64 9.79
C LEU A 615 -25.43 -6.37 9.64
N ASP A 616 -26.16 -6.53 10.73
CA ASP A 616 -27.48 -7.19 10.73
C ASP A 616 -28.46 -6.44 9.83
N GLY A 617 -28.49 -5.11 9.91
CA GLY A 617 -29.32 -4.27 9.05
C GLY A 617 -28.98 -4.38 7.55
N LYS A 618 -27.70 -4.51 7.19
CA LYS A 618 -27.27 -4.71 5.80
C LYS A 618 -27.59 -6.10 5.28
N LEU A 619 -27.45 -7.13 6.11
CA LEU A 619 -27.86 -8.50 5.79
C LEU A 619 -29.36 -8.59 5.51
N ASP A 620 -30.19 -7.92 6.30
CA ASP A 620 -31.64 -7.86 6.08
C ASP A 620 -31.99 -7.16 4.77
N GLN A 621 -31.31 -6.05 4.44
CA GLN A 621 -31.50 -5.35 3.18
C GLN A 621 -31.12 -6.22 1.98
N LEU A 622 -29.99 -6.94 2.06
CA LEU A 622 -29.52 -7.86 1.03
C LEU A 622 -30.53 -8.99 0.81
N ALA A 623 -31.00 -9.63 1.86
CA ALA A 623 -31.98 -10.71 1.80
C ALA A 623 -33.30 -10.28 1.14
N ARG A 624 -33.80 -9.08 1.45
CA ARG A 624 -35.00 -8.51 0.81
C ARG A 624 -34.79 -8.27 -0.67
N LEU A 625 -33.65 -7.73 -1.05
CA LEU A 625 -33.31 -7.46 -2.46
C LEU A 625 -33.15 -8.75 -3.27
N GLU A 626 -32.56 -9.79 -2.69
CA GLU A 626 -32.45 -11.11 -3.29
C GLU A 626 -33.82 -11.79 -3.50
N ALA A 627 -34.70 -11.67 -2.53
CA ALA A 627 -36.06 -12.17 -2.66
C ALA A 627 -36.84 -11.46 -3.80
N ASP A 628 -36.68 -10.14 -3.94
CA ASP A 628 -37.32 -9.35 -5.00
C ASP A 628 -36.76 -9.72 -6.40
N LEU A 629 -35.45 -9.88 -6.55
CA LEU A 629 -34.81 -10.35 -7.76
C LEU A 629 -35.28 -11.76 -8.15
N ALA A 630 -35.37 -12.68 -7.18
CA ALA A 630 -35.84 -14.05 -7.41
C ALA A 630 -37.33 -14.09 -7.84
N ALA A 631 -38.20 -13.24 -7.27
CA ALA A 631 -39.59 -13.11 -7.65
C ALA A 631 -39.74 -12.61 -9.10
N THR A 632 -38.92 -11.63 -9.48
CA THR A 632 -38.92 -11.07 -10.85
C THR A 632 -38.44 -12.10 -11.87
N ALA A 633 -37.38 -12.87 -11.57
CA ALA A 633 -36.86 -13.93 -12.44
C ALA A 633 -37.93 -15.02 -12.71
N LYS A 634 -38.66 -15.45 -11.67
CA LYS A 634 -39.78 -16.41 -11.82
C LYS A 634 -40.91 -15.88 -12.69
N THR A 635 -41.21 -14.59 -12.58
CA THR A 635 -42.27 -13.95 -13.37
C THR A 635 -41.87 -13.83 -14.83
N THR A 636 -40.60 -13.60 -15.14
CA THR A 636 -40.05 -13.52 -16.48
C THR A 636 -40.04 -14.88 -17.18
N LEU A 637 -39.64 -15.94 -16.43
CA LEU A 637 -39.71 -17.33 -16.93
C LEU A 637 -41.14 -17.80 -17.18
N ALA A 638 -42.11 -17.43 -16.33
CA ALA A 638 -43.52 -17.76 -16.49
C ALA A 638 -44.20 -17.00 -17.66
N LYS A 639 -43.65 -15.88 -18.13
CA LYS A 639 -44.11 -15.12 -19.33
C LYS A 639 -43.44 -15.62 -20.62
N ALA A 640 -42.32 -16.33 -20.52
CA ALA A 640 -41.59 -16.87 -21.67
C ALA A 640 -41.96 -18.33 -21.98
N ALA A 641 -42.64 -19.04 -21.07
CA ALA A 641 -43.27 -20.35 -21.24
C ALA A 641 -44.76 -20.17 -21.62
#